data_419fa393b379257f3fd8edcef62b9391
#
_entry.id   419fa393b379257f3fd8edcef62b9391
#
_cell.length_a   1.000
_cell.length_b   1.000
_cell.length_c   1.000
_cell.angle_alpha   90.00
_cell.angle_beta   90.00
_cell.angle_gamma   90.00
#
_symmetry.space_group_name_H-M   'P 1'
#
loop_
_entity.id
_entity.type
_entity.pdbx_description
1 polymer ?
#
loop_
_entity_poly.entity_id
_entity_poly.type
_entity_poly.pdbx_seq_one_letter_code
_entity_poly.pdbx_strand_id
1 'polypeptide(L)'
;MTPDKDYGQLVGGNVFMYRPKHTGGFEVMGIEEVKAKFDIQSPAQVIDMLGLMGDSSDNIPGCPGVGEKTAQKLIAQYGSIENLLSHSAELKGALKTKVETNRKMIEFSKFLATIKIDVPIALNMDELKREEPNEEELRKIFEEMEFRTLIDRVFNRDKKSAFAGTYTDATGNDPQGRNRTPGGSARQGNTPNGSGQLSLFGEPASNGESPASPSSPQGNLFAEFTDGGTESEKYSNLACLDNLKYDYQLVDTEEKRTELLQNLLTKEIFSLDTETTGTDPITAELVGMSFSYAENQAFYVPVPADRAEAQKIVNEFRPAFEKEGVLKVGQNIKYDMLVLGNYGTEVRGPLFDTMVAHYVLQPELRHNMDYLAEIYLHYQTIHIEELIGPKGKGQKNMRDLSPEAIYKYACEDADVTLKLKNILEQELKTNDAEKLFYEIEMPLVPVLTYMERNGVRVDTEALKQTSEHFTARMNQIEEEVHQLAGTDFNIASPKQVGEVLFDKLRIVEKAKKTKTGQYVTSEEVLESLRGKHEIVGKILEHRGLKKLLGTYIDALPLLINKETGKIHTSFNQTVTATGRLSSSNPNLQNIPIRNEDGKEIRKAFIPDDGCEFFSADYSQIELRIMAHLSGDTNMIEAFKEGDDIHAATAAKVYKISIDKVTREQRSKAKTANFGIIYGISVFGLAERMNVDRKEAKELIDGYFETYPQIKEYMDKSIDLARGQGYIETIFGRKRYLPDINSRNSVVRGYAERNAINAPIQGSAADIITVSYTHLRAHETDSY
;
A
#
# COMPACT_ATOMS: atom_id res chain seq x y z
N MET A 1 -32.66 -3.57 8.15
CA MET A 1 -31.25 -3.95 8.46
C MET A 1 -30.42 -2.70 8.48
N THR A 2 -29.77 -2.34 9.60
CA THR A 2 -28.97 -1.11 9.70
C THR A 2 -27.93 -1.23 10.81
N PRO A 3 -26.69 -0.72 10.63
CA PRO A 3 -25.71 -0.56 11.69
C PRO A 3 -25.96 0.68 12.55
N ASP A 4 -26.80 1.57 12.08
CA ASP A 4 -27.07 2.87 12.65
C ASP A 4 -27.81 2.76 13.98
N LYS A 5 -27.23 3.34 15.02
CA LYS A 5 -27.72 3.28 16.41
C LYS A 5 -29.00 4.06 16.63
N ASP A 6 -29.29 5.05 15.79
CA ASP A 6 -30.45 5.93 15.93
C ASP A 6 -31.77 5.17 15.76
N TYR A 7 -31.75 4.14 14.92
CA TYR A 7 -32.89 3.24 14.76
C TYR A 7 -33.25 2.42 16.03
N GLY A 8 -32.40 2.44 17.05
CA GLY A 8 -32.73 1.87 18.35
C GLY A 8 -34.01 2.45 18.97
N GLN A 9 -34.34 3.72 18.67
CA GLN A 9 -35.56 4.39 19.12
C GLN A 9 -36.85 3.78 18.56
N LEU A 10 -36.78 3.09 17.41
CA LEU A 10 -37.92 2.49 16.72
C LEU A 10 -38.16 1.03 17.12
N VAL A 11 -37.28 0.45 17.95
CA VAL A 11 -37.40 -0.94 18.39
C VAL A 11 -38.62 -1.07 19.34
N GLY A 12 -39.54 -2.00 19.01
CA GLY A 12 -40.79 -2.21 19.69
C GLY A 12 -41.29 -3.63 19.50
N GLY A 13 -42.53 -3.92 19.90
CA GLY A 13 -43.08 -5.29 19.97
C GLY A 13 -42.83 -6.18 18.75
N ASN A 14 -42.98 -5.64 17.55
CA ASN A 14 -42.75 -6.36 16.28
C ASN A 14 -41.63 -5.76 15.41
N VAL A 15 -40.88 -4.78 15.95
CA VAL A 15 -39.80 -4.11 15.23
C VAL A 15 -38.46 -4.46 15.88
N PHE A 16 -37.60 -5.12 15.15
CA PHE A 16 -36.26 -5.53 15.57
C PHE A 16 -35.21 -4.85 14.71
N MET A 17 -34.09 -4.47 15.32
CA MET A 17 -32.94 -3.94 14.62
C MET A 17 -31.98 -5.07 14.23
N TYR A 18 -31.74 -5.28 12.93
CA TYR A 18 -30.86 -6.32 12.43
C TYR A 18 -29.48 -5.67 12.09
N ARG A 19 -28.52 -5.90 12.96
CA ARG A 19 -27.22 -5.18 12.91
C ARG A 19 -26.07 -6.07 12.48
N PRO A 20 -25.28 -5.69 11.47
CA PRO A 20 -24.08 -6.43 11.09
C PRO A 20 -23.00 -6.33 12.18
N LYS A 21 -22.32 -7.44 12.46
CA LYS A 21 -21.16 -7.49 13.39
C LYS A 21 -19.87 -7.33 12.63
N HIS A 22 -18.89 -6.64 13.22
CA HIS A 22 -17.54 -6.52 12.67
C HIS A 22 -16.80 -7.87 12.52
N THR A 23 -17.19 -8.87 13.30
CA THR A 23 -16.62 -10.23 13.25
C THR A 23 -17.29 -11.14 12.21
N GLY A 24 -18.18 -10.59 11.38
CA GLY A 24 -19.03 -11.34 10.46
C GLY A 24 -20.33 -11.80 11.14
N GLY A 25 -21.38 -12.00 10.33
CA GLY A 25 -22.72 -12.31 10.81
C GLY A 25 -23.51 -11.10 11.30
N PHE A 26 -24.64 -11.35 11.96
CA PHE A 26 -25.58 -10.31 12.40
C PHE A 26 -25.99 -10.54 13.85
N GLU A 27 -26.42 -9.47 14.52
CA GLU A 27 -27.13 -9.54 15.78
C GLU A 27 -28.54 -8.95 15.61
N VAL A 28 -29.53 -9.60 16.22
CA VAL A 28 -30.89 -9.09 16.28
C VAL A 28 -31.04 -8.38 17.61
N MET A 29 -31.40 -7.10 17.55
CA MET A 29 -31.60 -6.29 18.75
C MET A 29 -33.11 -6.02 18.93
N GLY A 30 -33.70 -6.59 19.95
CA GLY A 30 -35.01 -6.28 20.44
C GLY A 30 -34.98 -5.25 21.58
N ILE A 31 -36.07 -5.11 22.29
CA ILE A 31 -36.25 -4.13 23.38
C ILE A 31 -35.16 -4.32 24.46
N GLU A 32 -34.92 -5.55 24.90
CA GLU A 32 -33.99 -5.82 25.99
C GLU A 32 -32.52 -5.59 25.59
N GLU A 33 -32.18 -5.93 24.37
CA GLU A 33 -30.82 -5.67 23.82
C GLU A 33 -30.54 -4.18 23.66
N VAL A 34 -31.53 -3.39 23.20
CA VAL A 34 -31.40 -1.93 23.12
C VAL A 34 -31.26 -1.31 24.50
N LYS A 35 -32.09 -1.73 25.45
CA LYS A 35 -32.04 -1.28 26.86
C LYS A 35 -30.66 -1.57 27.47
N ALA A 36 -30.18 -2.82 27.31
CA ALA A 36 -28.89 -3.24 27.84
C ALA A 36 -27.72 -2.47 27.19
N LYS A 37 -27.78 -2.17 25.87
CA LYS A 37 -26.74 -1.49 25.14
C LYS A 37 -26.57 -0.04 25.56
N PHE A 38 -27.67 0.68 25.73
CA PHE A 38 -27.66 2.10 26.07
C PHE A 38 -27.80 2.38 27.57
N ASP A 39 -27.97 1.35 28.39
CA ASP A 39 -28.26 1.45 29.85
C ASP A 39 -29.48 2.36 30.14
N ILE A 40 -30.58 2.08 29.45
CA ILE A 40 -31.83 2.83 29.47
C ILE A 40 -33.02 1.93 29.83
N GLN A 41 -34.16 2.52 30.23
CA GLN A 41 -35.35 1.77 30.66
C GLN A 41 -36.31 1.45 29.51
N SER A 42 -36.26 2.23 28.42
CA SER A 42 -37.08 2.01 27.24
C SER A 42 -36.34 2.45 25.95
N PRO A 43 -36.62 1.80 24.80
CA PRO A 43 -36.02 2.19 23.51
C PRO A 43 -36.24 3.66 23.14
N ALA A 44 -37.37 4.25 23.52
CA ALA A 44 -37.66 5.67 23.27
C ALA A 44 -36.62 6.62 23.89
N GLN A 45 -35.96 6.22 24.98
CA GLN A 45 -34.90 7.03 25.62
C GLN A 45 -33.60 7.12 24.83
N VAL A 46 -33.44 6.38 23.72
CA VAL A 46 -32.32 6.54 22.78
C VAL A 46 -32.27 8.00 22.28
N ILE A 47 -33.44 8.61 22.03
CA ILE A 47 -33.55 10.01 21.61
C ILE A 47 -32.98 10.95 22.67
N ASP A 48 -33.29 10.71 23.94
CA ASP A 48 -32.81 11.54 25.05
C ASP A 48 -31.30 11.34 25.27
N MET A 49 -30.81 10.12 25.11
CA MET A 49 -29.37 9.83 25.17
C MET A 49 -28.59 10.57 24.08
N LEU A 50 -29.04 10.48 22.84
CA LEU A 50 -28.40 11.17 21.70
C LEU A 50 -28.54 12.68 21.80
N GLY A 51 -29.68 13.19 22.25
CA GLY A 51 -29.90 14.63 22.49
C GLY A 51 -28.96 15.21 23.54
N LEU A 52 -28.57 14.45 24.58
CA LEU A 52 -27.62 14.89 25.59
C LEU A 52 -26.17 14.70 25.19
N MET A 53 -25.78 13.53 24.70
CA MET A 53 -24.38 13.25 24.39
C MET A 53 -23.94 13.79 23.01
N GLY A 54 -24.89 14.08 22.13
CA GLY A 54 -24.65 14.39 20.74
C GLY A 54 -24.29 13.17 19.90
N ASP A 55 -24.21 13.37 18.60
CA ASP A 55 -23.69 12.41 17.65
C ASP A 55 -22.77 13.07 16.63
N SER A 56 -21.49 12.70 16.67
CA SER A 56 -20.50 13.26 15.74
C SER A 56 -20.65 12.70 14.32
N SER A 57 -21.28 11.52 14.15
CA SER A 57 -21.52 10.92 12.83
C SER A 57 -22.56 11.75 12.06
N ASP A 58 -23.61 12.19 12.76
CA ASP A 58 -24.73 12.95 12.19
C ASP A 58 -24.68 14.43 12.49
N ASN A 59 -23.55 14.90 13.04
CA ASN A 59 -23.31 16.29 13.40
C ASN A 59 -24.35 16.85 14.39
N ILE A 60 -24.83 16.01 15.31
CA ILE A 60 -25.74 16.41 16.39
C ILE A 60 -24.89 16.95 17.55
N PRO A 61 -25.05 18.24 17.97
CA PRO A 61 -24.09 18.86 18.89
C PRO A 61 -24.16 18.33 20.32
N GLY A 62 -25.31 17.92 20.81
CA GLY A 62 -25.51 17.51 22.20
C GLY A 62 -25.25 18.63 23.21
N CYS A 63 -25.04 18.26 24.48
CA CYS A 63 -24.63 19.17 25.54
C CYS A 63 -23.09 19.15 25.66
N PRO A 64 -22.38 20.27 25.39
CA PRO A 64 -20.91 20.30 25.44
C PRO A 64 -20.32 19.78 26.74
N GLY A 65 -19.48 18.73 26.63
CA GLY A 65 -18.84 18.08 27.77
C GLY A 65 -19.74 17.15 28.59
N VAL A 66 -20.84 16.71 28.01
CA VAL A 66 -21.66 15.60 28.48
C VAL A 66 -21.45 14.43 27.51
N GLY A 67 -20.72 13.42 27.93
CA GLY A 67 -20.52 12.19 27.16
C GLY A 67 -21.49 11.08 27.60
N GLU A 68 -21.40 9.92 26.93
CA GLU A 68 -22.29 8.78 27.07
C GLU A 68 -22.58 8.41 28.54
N LYS A 69 -21.54 8.18 29.37
CA LYS A 69 -21.71 7.81 30.78
C LYS A 69 -22.44 8.87 31.65
N THR A 70 -22.29 10.13 31.28
CA THR A 70 -22.97 11.23 32.00
C THR A 70 -24.42 11.31 31.54
N ALA A 71 -24.68 11.16 30.26
CA ALA A 71 -26.01 11.10 29.68
C ALA A 71 -26.83 9.91 30.27
N GLN A 72 -26.22 8.71 30.32
CA GLN A 72 -26.82 7.52 30.96
C GLN A 72 -27.28 7.81 32.39
N LYS A 73 -26.42 8.39 33.24
CA LYS A 73 -26.76 8.73 34.61
C LYS A 73 -27.90 9.73 34.70
N LEU A 74 -27.91 10.76 33.84
CA LEU A 74 -28.94 11.77 33.82
C LEU A 74 -30.29 11.19 33.37
N ILE A 75 -30.30 10.37 32.32
CA ILE A 75 -31.51 9.72 31.83
C ILE A 75 -32.03 8.65 32.83
N ALA A 76 -31.14 7.90 33.46
CA ALA A 76 -31.55 6.97 34.53
C ALA A 76 -32.19 7.70 35.72
N GLN A 77 -31.74 8.91 36.07
CA GLN A 77 -32.26 9.70 37.20
C GLN A 77 -33.52 10.47 36.86
N TYR A 78 -33.58 11.12 35.69
CA TYR A 78 -34.65 12.02 35.32
C TYR A 78 -35.63 11.46 34.28
N GLY A 79 -35.31 10.36 33.63
CA GLY A 79 -36.16 9.66 32.66
C GLY A 79 -36.18 10.30 31.25
N SER A 80 -36.16 11.63 31.15
CA SER A 80 -36.16 12.35 29.88
C SER A 80 -35.41 13.69 29.96
N ILE A 81 -35.08 14.29 28.82
CA ILE A 81 -34.50 15.62 28.72
C ILE A 81 -35.43 16.69 29.29
N GLU A 82 -36.74 16.62 29.03
CA GLU A 82 -37.72 17.60 29.54
C GLU A 82 -37.72 17.61 31.07
N ASN A 83 -37.74 16.43 31.67
CA ASN A 83 -37.73 16.28 33.13
C ASN A 83 -36.40 16.75 33.73
N LEU A 84 -35.26 16.40 33.08
CA LEU A 84 -33.93 16.91 33.46
C LEU A 84 -33.88 18.45 33.42
N LEU A 85 -34.37 19.06 32.35
CA LEU A 85 -34.37 20.54 32.20
C LEU A 85 -35.30 21.23 33.19
N SER A 86 -36.39 20.62 33.61
CA SER A 86 -37.28 21.16 34.64
C SER A 86 -36.68 21.05 36.05
N HIS A 87 -35.80 20.07 36.28
CA HIS A 87 -35.12 19.83 37.54
C HIS A 87 -33.62 20.25 37.52
N SER A 88 -33.22 21.09 36.57
CA SER A 88 -31.82 21.49 36.42
C SER A 88 -31.25 22.18 37.68
N ALA A 89 -32.12 22.75 38.51
CA ALA A 89 -31.74 23.38 39.79
C ALA A 89 -31.10 22.39 40.79
N GLU A 90 -31.46 21.09 40.69
CA GLU A 90 -30.97 20.01 41.58
C GLU A 90 -29.53 19.58 41.20
N LEU A 91 -29.08 19.85 39.99
CA LEU A 91 -27.74 19.56 39.54
C LEU A 91 -26.70 20.40 40.29
N LYS A 92 -25.50 19.87 40.51
CA LYS A 92 -24.43 20.54 41.25
C LYS A 92 -23.21 20.83 40.35
N GLY A 93 -22.49 21.91 40.71
CA GLY A 93 -21.21 22.27 40.10
C GLY A 93 -21.27 22.54 38.60
N ALA A 94 -20.21 22.21 37.88
CA ALA A 94 -20.07 22.49 36.46
C ALA A 94 -21.14 21.82 35.57
N LEU A 95 -21.76 20.72 36.02
CA LEU A 95 -22.81 20.02 35.26
C LEU A 95 -24.08 20.87 35.22
N LYS A 96 -24.46 21.51 36.35
CA LYS A 96 -25.57 22.45 36.38
C LYS A 96 -25.41 23.57 35.37
N THR A 97 -24.28 24.24 35.41
CA THR A 97 -23.98 25.35 34.48
C THR A 97 -24.04 24.90 33.02
N LYS A 98 -23.49 23.74 32.71
CA LYS A 98 -23.51 23.17 31.34
C LYS A 98 -24.93 22.95 30.85
N VAL A 99 -25.76 22.29 31.63
CA VAL A 99 -27.15 21.98 31.26
C VAL A 99 -27.99 23.22 31.11
N GLU A 100 -27.89 24.16 32.07
CA GLU A 100 -28.66 25.42 32.06
C GLU A 100 -28.23 26.34 30.89
N THR A 101 -26.91 26.50 30.65
CA THR A 101 -26.40 27.35 29.56
C THR A 101 -26.75 26.80 28.19
N ASN A 102 -26.76 25.45 28.02
CA ASN A 102 -26.97 24.83 26.74
C ASN A 102 -28.40 24.26 26.52
N ARG A 103 -29.37 24.75 27.30
CA ARG A 103 -30.75 24.26 27.26
C ARG A 103 -31.32 24.18 25.82
N LYS A 104 -31.24 25.28 25.08
CA LYS A 104 -31.72 25.32 23.68
C LYS A 104 -30.99 24.34 22.74
N MET A 105 -29.67 24.16 22.97
CA MET A 105 -28.87 23.24 22.22
C MET A 105 -29.27 21.79 22.48
N ILE A 106 -29.56 21.45 23.73
CA ILE A 106 -30.02 20.11 24.13
C ILE A 106 -31.41 19.82 23.53
N GLU A 107 -32.35 20.76 23.60
CA GLU A 107 -33.68 20.64 22.98
C GLU A 107 -33.58 20.49 21.46
N PHE A 108 -32.71 21.26 20.82
CA PHE A 108 -32.45 21.16 19.38
C PHE A 108 -31.77 19.84 18.99
N SER A 109 -30.83 19.38 19.78
CA SER A 109 -30.18 18.08 19.57
C SER A 109 -31.14 16.92 19.71
N LYS A 110 -32.08 16.98 20.65
CA LYS A 110 -33.16 16.00 20.76
C LYS A 110 -34.07 15.99 19.53
N PHE A 111 -34.43 17.18 19.03
CA PHE A 111 -35.19 17.31 17.79
C PHE A 111 -34.48 16.68 16.61
N LEU A 112 -33.18 16.93 16.44
CA LEU A 112 -32.37 16.35 15.36
C LEU A 112 -32.21 14.83 15.48
N ALA A 113 -32.09 14.30 16.70
CA ALA A 113 -31.96 12.86 16.95
C ALA A 113 -33.29 12.08 16.78
N THR A 114 -34.42 12.78 16.71
CA THR A 114 -35.73 12.15 16.57
C THR A 114 -36.01 11.80 15.12
N ILE A 115 -36.15 10.50 14.84
CA ILE A 115 -36.53 10.00 13.51
C ILE A 115 -37.96 10.41 13.18
N LYS A 116 -38.14 11.07 12.01
CA LYS A 116 -39.47 11.44 11.51
C LYS A 116 -40.17 10.22 10.91
N ILE A 117 -41.29 9.80 11.54
CA ILE A 117 -42.05 8.60 11.16
C ILE A 117 -43.33 8.91 10.35
N ASP A 118 -43.67 10.19 10.21
CA ASP A 118 -44.87 10.69 9.50
C ASP A 118 -44.53 11.27 8.13
N VAL A 119 -43.49 10.75 7.47
CA VAL A 119 -43.13 11.15 6.12
C VAL A 119 -44.22 10.72 5.14
N PRO A 120 -44.74 11.59 4.25
CA PRO A 120 -45.82 11.26 3.34
C PRO A 120 -45.34 10.38 2.17
N ILE A 121 -45.05 9.12 2.46
CA ILE A 121 -44.68 8.08 1.49
C ILE A 121 -45.86 7.11 1.36
N ALA A 122 -46.33 6.91 0.12
CA ALA A 122 -47.28 5.83 -0.16
C ALA A 122 -46.51 4.50 -0.19
N LEU A 123 -46.76 3.64 0.79
CA LEU A 123 -46.17 2.31 0.87
C LEU A 123 -47.14 1.28 0.32
N ASN A 124 -46.79 0.62 -0.77
CA ASN A 124 -47.51 -0.52 -1.31
C ASN A 124 -46.86 -1.81 -0.83
N MET A 125 -47.50 -2.53 0.09
CA MET A 125 -46.96 -3.77 0.65
C MET A 125 -46.83 -4.90 -0.36
N ASP A 126 -47.59 -4.87 -1.47
CA ASP A 126 -47.49 -5.87 -2.53
C ASP A 126 -46.24 -5.68 -3.40
N GLU A 127 -45.73 -4.46 -3.54
CA GLU A 127 -44.48 -4.13 -4.21
C GLU A 127 -43.23 -4.47 -3.38
N LEU A 128 -43.39 -4.75 -2.09
CA LEU A 128 -42.29 -5.17 -1.19
C LEU A 128 -42.05 -6.67 -1.17
N LYS A 129 -42.78 -7.46 -2.01
CA LYS A 129 -42.49 -8.89 -2.15
C LYS A 129 -41.13 -9.08 -2.80
N ARG A 130 -40.31 -9.95 -2.23
CA ARG A 130 -39.03 -10.33 -2.82
C ARG A 130 -39.32 -11.08 -4.11
N GLU A 131 -38.90 -10.50 -5.19
CA GLU A 131 -38.82 -11.14 -6.51
C GLU A 131 -37.44 -11.80 -6.70
N GLU A 132 -37.35 -12.76 -7.61
CA GLU A 132 -36.05 -13.27 -8.04
C GLU A 132 -35.31 -12.11 -8.73
N PRO A 133 -34.01 -11.94 -8.43
CA PRO A 133 -33.24 -10.84 -9.02
C PRO A 133 -33.18 -10.98 -10.54
N ASN A 134 -33.30 -9.86 -11.24
CA ASN A 134 -32.97 -9.79 -12.64
C ASN A 134 -31.45 -9.95 -12.76
N GLU A 135 -31.01 -11.18 -13.07
CA GLU A 135 -29.56 -11.52 -13.08
C GLU A 135 -28.80 -10.72 -14.11
N GLU A 136 -29.41 -10.38 -15.25
CA GLU A 136 -28.77 -9.62 -16.32
C GLU A 136 -28.54 -8.16 -15.91
N GLU A 137 -29.57 -7.50 -15.37
CA GLU A 137 -29.42 -6.13 -14.86
C GLU A 137 -28.51 -6.05 -13.62
N LEU A 138 -28.64 -7.02 -12.72
CA LEU A 138 -27.81 -7.05 -11.52
C LEU A 138 -26.33 -7.28 -11.85
N ARG A 139 -26.06 -8.09 -12.88
CA ARG A 139 -24.70 -8.30 -13.39
C ARG A 139 -24.16 -6.99 -13.98
N LYS A 140 -24.92 -6.28 -14.80
CA LYS A 140 -24.53 -4.99 -15.34
C LYS A 140 -24.19 -3.99 -14.23
N ILE A 141 -25.06 -3.87 -13.21
CA ILE A 141 -24.83 -2.98 -12.07
C ILE A 141 -23.57 -3.36 -11.31
N PHE A 142 -23.31 -4.65 -11.11
CA PHE A 142 -22.10 -5.09 -10.41
C PHE A 142 -20.83 -4.91 -11.23
N GLU A 143 -20.91 -5.02 -12.54
CA GLU A 143 -19.84 -4.71 -13.48
C GLU A 143 -19.56 -3.21 -13.52
N GLU A 144 -20.60 -2.37 -13.65
CA GLU A 144 -20.52 -0.92 -13.59
C GLU A 144 -19.91 -0.40 -12.26
N MET A 145 -20.29 -1.04 -11.15
CA MET A 145 -19.79 -0.69 -9.82
C MET A 145 -18.48 -1.41 -9.47
N GLU A 146 -17.87 -2.16 -10.39
CA GLU A 146 -16.65 -2.96 -10.20
C GLU A 146 -16.71 -3.98 -9.04
N PHE A 147 -17.88 -4.50 -8.71
CA PHE A 147 -18.08 -5.43 -7.62
C PHE A 147 -17.77 -6.90 -8.01
N ARG A 148 -16.58 -7.17 -8.54
CA ARG A 148 -16.15 -8.49 -9.05
C ARG A 148 -16.39 -9.64 -8.05
N THR A 149 -16.08 -9.45 -6.78
CA THR A 149 -16.33 -10.45 -5.74
C THR A 149 -17.82 -10.69 -5.46
N LEU A 150 -18.70 -9.74 -5.75
CA LEU A 150 -20.14 -9.93 -5.64
C LEU A 150 -20.69 -10.71 -6.82
N ILE A 151 -20.18 -10.48 -8.03
CA ILE A 151 -20.50 -11.26 -9.23
C ILE A 151 -20.24 -12.74 -8.95
N ASP A 152 -19.04 -13.09 -8.46
CA ASP A 152 -18.68 -14.46 -8.12
C ASP A 152 -19.58 -15.06 -7.04
N ARG A 153 -19.92 -14.28 -6.02
CA ARG A 153 -20.77 -14.78 -4.91
C ARG A 153 -22.24 -14.95 -5.28
N VAL A 154 -22.75 -14.13 -6.18
CA VAL A 154 -24.17 -14.13 -6.54
C VAL A 154 -24.44 -15.10 -7.69
N PHE A 155 -23.59 -15.11 -8.74
CA PHE A 155 -23.84 -15.85 -9.98
C PHE A 155 -23.07 -17.16 -10.10
N ASN A 156 -21.93 -17.34 -9.42
CA ASN A 156 -21.13 -18.57 -9.48
C ASN A 156 -21.37 -19.53 -8.30
N ARG A 157 -22.58 -19.59 -7.77
CA ARG A 157 -22.93 -20.44 -6.61
C ARG A 157 -22.78 -21.95 -6.84
N ASP A 158 -22.69 -22.43 -8.08
CA ASP A 158 -22.63 -23.86 -8.41
C ASP A 158 -21.22 -24.45 -8.45
N LYS A 159 -20.17 -23.67 -8.21
CA LYS A 159 -18.80 -24.19 -8.07
C LYS A 159 -18.35 -24.14 -6.61
N LYS A 160 -18.76 -25.17 -5.84
CA LYS A 160 -18.26 -25.57 -4.52
C LYS A 160 -18.57 -24.64 -3.35
N SER A 161 -19.69 -24.97 -2.69
CA SER A 161 -20.00 -24.63 -1.33
C SER A 161 -18.89 -25.04 -0.36
N ALA A 162 -18.37 -24.07 0.36
CA ALA A 162 -17.73 -24.27 1.65
C ALA A 162 -18.10 -23.16 2.63
N PHE A 163 -19.37 -22.74 2.61
CA PHE A 163 -19.98 -21.96 3.70
C PHE A 163 -21.50 -22.20 3.69
N ALA A 164 -21.91 -23.40 4.11
CA ALA A 164 -23.27 -23.63 4.54
C ALA A 164 -23.41 -23.08 5.97
N GLY A 165 -23.73 -21.80 6.07
CA GLY A 165 -24.31 -21.25 7.28
C GLY A 165 -25.75 -21.76 7.36
N THR A 166 -26.02 -22.69 8.27
CA THR A 166 -27.38 -23.15 8.64
C THR A 166 -28.20 -21.96 9.09
N TYR A 167 -29.29 -21.66 8.37
CA TYR A 167 -30.32 -20.79 8.84
C TYR A 167 -31.19 -21.59 9.84
N THR A 168 -31.11 -21.26 11.11
CA THR A 168 -32.15 -21.62 12.06
C THR A 168 -33.18 -20.51 12.09
N ASP A 169 -34.46 -20.85 12.05
CA ASP A 169 -35.56 -19.89 12.26
C ASP A 169 -35.58 -19.38 13.71
N ALA A 170 -36.30 -18.31 13.94
CA ALA A 170 -36.39 -17.66 15.26
C ALA A 170 -37.07 -18.51 16.33
N THR A 171 -37.47 -19.74 16.04
CA THR A 171 -38.16 -20.66 16.95
C THR A 171 -37.36 -21.90 17.33
N GLY A 172 -36.15 -22.09 16.76
CA GLY A 172 -35.22 -23.15 17.18
C GLY A 172 -35.59 -24.58 16.76
N ASN A 173 -36.49 -24.77 15.79
CA ASN A 173 -36.87 -26.09 15.31
C ASN A 173 -36.32 -26.37 13.91
N ASP A 174 -35.62 -27.48 13.80
CA ASP A 174 -35.10 -28.02 12.51
C ASP A 174 -36.22 -28.91 11.87
N PRO A 175 -36.70 -28.61 10.64
CA PRO A 175 -37.76 -29.38 10.01
C PRO A 175 -37.34 -30.69 9.36
N GLN A 176 -36.08 -31.09 9.40
CA GLN A 176 -35.64 -32.36 8.80
C GLN A 176 -34.70 -33.13 9.73
N GLY A 177 -35.28 -33.92 10.61
CA GLY A 177 -34.58 -34.90 11.41
C GLY A 177 -33.89 -35.98 10.59
N ARG A 178 -32.56 -36.02 10.65
CA ARG A 178 -31.78 -37.21 10.36
C ARG A 178 -30.72 -37.43 11.43
N ASN A 179 -31.01 -38.40 12.30
CA ASN A 179 -30.09 -39.02 13.23
C ASN A 179 -28.77 -39.42 12.57
N ARG A 180 -27.65 -38.99 13.13
CA ARG A 180 -26.40 -39.76 13.09
C ARG A 180 -25.65 -39.64 14.41
N THR A 181 -25.51 -40.77 15.04
CA THR A 181 -24.76 -41.06 16.27
C THR A 181 -23.22 -40.85 16.06
N PRO A 182 -22.49 -40.58 17.14
CA PRO A 182 -21.06 -40.35 17.09
C PRO A 182 -20.27 -41.67 17.21
N GLY A 183 -19.31 -41.85 16.35
CA GLY A 183 -18.35 -42.95 16.43
C GLY A 183 -16.95 -42.44 16.18
N GLY A 184 -16.07 -42.62 17.17
CA GLY A 184 -14.74 -42.12 17.27
C GLY A 184 -13.72 -42.78 16.37
N SER A 185 -12.61 -42.20 16.30
CA SER A 185 -11.28 -42.69 16.66
C SER A 185 -10.20 -41.91 15.95
N ALA A 186 -9.19 -41.62 16.73
CA ALA A 186 -7.93 -41.01 16.34
C ALA A 186 -7.16 -41.80 15.28
N ARG A 187 -6.47 -41.11 14.37
CA ARG A 187 -5.12 -41.51 13.94
C ARG A 187 -4.30 -40.33 13.46
N GLN A 188 -3.13 -40.27 14.02
CA GLN A 188 -1.96 -39.47 13.67
C GLN A 188 -1.54 -39.71 12.21
N GLY A 189 -0.90 -38.71 11.60
CA GLY A 189 -0.08 -38.93 10.41
C GLY A 189 0.31 -37.64 9.71
N ASN A 190 1.45 -37.09 10.11
CA ASN A 190 2.49 -36.42 9.30
C ASN A 190 2.13 -35.53 8.11
N THR A 191 2.49 -34.27 8.30
CA THR A 191 3.20 -33.31 7.39
C THR A 191 3.80 -33.92 6.09
N PRO A 192 4.24 -33.13 5.07
CA PRO A 192 4.44 -31.68 5.01
C PRO A 192 4.21 -31.03 3.63
N ASN A 193 4.57 -29.75 3.58
CA ASN A 193 4.91 -28.94 2.42
C ASN A 193 3.76 -28.39 1.59
N GLY A 194 3.24 -27.26 2.06
CA GLY A 194 2.77 -26.20 1.19
C GLY A 194 3.89 -25.18 1.05
N SER A 195 4.43 -25.01 -0.14
CA SER A 195 5.25 -23.87 -0.50
C SER A 195 4.36 -22.63 -0.51
N GLY A 196 4.14 -22.06 0.67
CA GLY A 196 3.69 -20.68 0.79
C GLY A 196 4.86 -19.82 0.32
N GLN A 197 4.62 -19.00 -0.65
CA GLN A 197 5.49 -17.89 -1.00
C GLN A 197 5.73 -17.10 0.28
N LEU A 198 6.89 -17.28 0.87
CA LEU A 198 7.38 -16.44 1.96
C LEU A 198 7.57 -15.05 1.35
N SER A 199 6.62 -14.16 1.63
CA SER A 199 6.91 -12.73 1.56
C SER A 199 8.10 -12.48 2.48
N LEU A 200 9.26 -12.29 1.91
CA LEU A 200 10.54 -12.08 2.63
C LEU A 200 10.53 -10.77 3.44
N PHE A 201 9.48 -9.97 3.31
CA PHE A 201 9.34 -8.65 3.91
C PHE A 201 7.97 -8.54 4.56
N GLY A 202 7.94 -8.84 5.85
CA GLY A 202 6.91 -8.26 6.70
C GLY A 202 7.10 -6.75 6.67
N GLU A 203 6.18 -6.04 6.05
CA GLU A 203 5.98 -4.64 6.40
C GLU A 203 5.87 -4.54 7.92
N PRO A 204 6.47 -3.53 8.56
CA PRO A 204 6.15 -3.25 9.93
C PRO A 204 4.63 -3.04 9.96
N ALA A 205 3.93 -3.95 10.62
CA ALA A 205 2.52 -3.79 10.84
C ALA A 205 2.29 -2.44 11.50
N SER A 206 1.98 -1.43 10.70
CA SER A 206 1.26 -0.28 11.17
C SER A 206 -0.13 -0.83 11.50
N ASN A 207 -0.32 -1.22 12.76
CA ASN A 207 -1.63 -1.44 13.33
C ASN A 207 -2.35 -0.08 13.43
N GLY A 208 -2.74 0.43 12.28
CA GLY A 208 -3.77 1.41 12.10
C GLY A 208 -4.76 0.75 11.17
N GLU A 209 -5.82 0.15 11.75
CA GLU A 209 -6.99 -0.19 10.97
C GLU A 209 -7.41 1.06 10.21
N SER A 210 -7.24 1.03 8.90
CA SER A 210 -8.01 1.90 8.02
C SER A 210 -9.47 1.47 8.21
N PRO A 211 -10.36 2.35 8.68
CA PRO A 211 -11.78 2.09 8.50
C PRO A 211 -11.99 1.97 7.00
N ALA A 212 -12.76 0.96 6.60
CA ALA A 212 -13.20 0.80 5.23
C ALA A 212 -13.59 2.17 4.68
N SER A 213 -12.92 2.60 3.64
CA SER A 213 -13.22 3.85 2.96
C SER A 213 -14.67 3.81 2.52
N PRO A 214 -15.51 4.77 2.88
CA PRO A 214 -16.74 4.97 2.15
C PRO A 214 -16.32 5.35 0.73
N SER A 215 -16.86 4.65 -0.25
CA SER A 215 -16.74 4.98 -1.66
C SER A 215 -17.03 6.46 -1.86
N SER A 216 -15.98 7.25 -2.08
CA SER A 216 -16.13 8.60 -2.58
C SER A 216 -16.57 8.51 -4.03
N PRO A 217 -17.52 9.31 -4.51
CA PRO A 217 -17.77 9.42 -5.92
C PRO A 217 -16.49 10.00 -6.54
N GLN A 218 -15.75 9.19 -7.28
CA GLN A 218 -14.70 9.65 -8.16
C GLN A 218 -15.36 10.55 -9.19
N GLY A 219 -15.17 11.84 -9.05
CA GLY A 219 -15.45 12.77 -10.12
C GLY A 219 -14.54 12.40 -11.29
N ASN A 220 -15.14 11.92 -12.36
CA ASN A 220 -14.46 11.65 -13.62
C ASN A 220 -13.80 12.94 -14.11
N LEU A 221 -12.48 13.04 -13.95
CA LEU A 221 -11.68 14.11 -14.57
C LEU A 221 -11.56 13.93 -16.10
N PHE A 222 -12.09 12.82 -16.65
CA PHE A 222 -12.02 12.45 -18.07
C PHE A 222 -13.33 12.62 -18.84
N ALA A 223 -14.33 13.35 -18.29
CA ALA A 223 -15.64 13.48 -18.90
C ALA A 223 -15.73 14.48 -20.07
N GLU A 224 -14.64 15.10 -20.52
CA GLU A 224 -14.69 16.13 -21.58
C GLU A 224 -14.26 15.68 -22.99
N PHE A 225 -13.92 14.41 -23.21
CA PHE A 225 -13.47 13.95 -24.52
C PHE A 225 -14.29 12.81 -25.13
N THR A 226 -15.61 12.79 -24.97
CA THR A 226 -16.42 11.87 -25.78
C THR A 226 -17.74 12.47 -26.22
N ASP A 227 -17.89 12.50 -27.54
CA ASP A 227 -19.09 12.86 -28.26
C ASP A 227 -20.31 12.01 -27.84
N GLY A 228 -21.36 12.68 -27.40
CA GLY A 228 -22.78 12.42 -27.46
C GLY A 228 -23.41 11.06 -27.14
N GLY A 229 -22.73 10.10 -26.48
CA GLY A 229 -23.35 8.84 -26.01
C GLY A 229 -23.63 8.87 -24.51
N THR A 230 -24.76 8.32 -24.04
CA THR A 230 -25.08 8.20 -22.60
C THR A 230 -24.07 7.30 -21.91
N GLU A 231 -23.60 7.67 -20.69
CA GLU A 231 -22.57 6.93 -19.92
C GLU A 231 -22.89 5.44 -19.69
N SER A 232 -24.15 5.06 -19.69
CA SER A 232 -24.60 3.66 -19.54
C SER A 232 -24.30 2.75 -20.74
N GLU A 233 -24.05 3.31 -21.93
CA GLU A 233 -23.72 2.52 -23.13
C GLU A 233 -22.23 2.22 -23.29
N LYS A 234 -21.35 2.92 -22.53
CA LYS A 234 -19.89 2.79 -22.67
C LYS A 234 -19.28 1.58 -21.97
N TYR A 235 -19.92 1.02 -20.97
CA TYR A 235 -19.38 -0.08 -20.16
C TYR A 235 -20.03 -1.45 -20.41
N SER A 236 -21.03 -1.53 -21.27
CA SER A 236 -21.75 -2.78 -21.52
C SER A 236 -21.11 -3.70 -22.56
N ASN A 237 -20.08 -3.23 -23.30
CA ASN A 237 -19.39 -4.05 -24.31
C ASN A 237 -17.92 -3.64 -24.41
N LEU A 238 -17.05 -4.16 -23.51
CA LEU A 238 -15.62 -4.12 -23.76
C LEU A 238 -15.36 -4.88 -25.08
N ALA A 239 -14.58 -4.28 -25.96
CA ALA A 239 -14.09 -5.01 -27.13
C ALA A 239 -13.15 -6.13 -26.65
N CYS A 240 -13.13 -7.25 -27.34
CA CYS A 240 -12.17 -8.32 -27.12
C CYS A 240 -11.70 -8.84 -28.49
N LEU A 241 -10.70 -9.67 -28.50
CA LEU A 241 -10.10 -10.17 -29.74
C LEU A 241 -11.12 -10.78 -30.70
N ASP A 242 -12.13 -11.49 -30.17
CA ASP A 242 -13.17 -12.14 -30.98
C ASP A 242 -14.06 -11.16 -31.77
N ASN A 243 -14.14 -9.90 -31.32
CA ASN A 243 -14.99 -8.85 -31.90
C ASN A 243 -14.24 -7.88 -32.81
N LEU A 244 -12.91 -8.05 -32.95
CA LEU A 244 -12.07 -7.18 -33.76
C LEU A 244 -11.57 -7.85 -35.04
N LYS A 245 -11.28 -7.04 -36.06
CA LYS A 245 -10.52 -7.48 -37.22
C LYS A 245 -9.04 -7.25 -36.92
N TYR A 246 -8.28 -8.31 -36.94
CA TYR A 246 -6.83 -8.31 -36.68
C TYR A 246 -6.08 -9.14 -37.71
N ASP A 247 -4.81 -8.85 -37.88
CA ASP A 247 -3.83 -9.62 -38.68
C ASP A 247 -2.70 -10.10 -37.75
N TYR A 248 -2.99 -11.15 -36.98
CA TYR A 248 -2.00 -11.77 -36.09
C TYR A 248 -1.38 -12.99 -36.75
N GLN A 249 -0.07 -13.01 -36.84
CA GLN A 249 0.64 -14.00 -37.62
C GLN A 249 1.61 -14.81 -36.78
N LEU A 250 1.56 -16.14 -36.94
CA LEU A 250 2.57 -17.06 -36.44
C LEU A 250 3.75 -17.12 -37.41
N VAL A 251 4.92 -16.69 -36.94
CA VAL A 251 6.16 -16.58 -37.74
C VAL A 251 7.07 -17.75 -37.39
N ASP A 252 6.76 -18.89 -37.91
CA ASP A 252 7.33 -20.22 -37.57
C ASP A 252 8.41 -20.72 -38.56
N THR A 253 8.57 -20.02 -39.71
CA THR A 253 9.59 -20.42 -40.72
C THR A 253 10.67 -19.35 -40.88
N GLU A 254 11.82 -19.75 -41.44
CA GLU A 254 12.97 -18.85 -41.66
C GLU A 254 12.63 -17.73 -42.67
N GLU A 255 11.84 -18.03 -43.69
CA GLU A 255 11.38 -17.07 -44.69
C GLU A 255 10.52 -15.96 -44.02
N LYS A 256 9.53 -16.36 -43.22
CA LYS A 256 8.67 -15.43 -42.49
C LYS A 256 9.46 -14.59 -41.51
N ARG A 257 10.44 -15.20 -40.80
CA ARG A 257 11.32 -14.42 -39.87
C ARG A 257 12.17 -13.41 -40.61
N THR A 258 12.71 -13.77 -41.76
CA THR A 258 13.49 -12.85 -42.61
C THR A 258 12.64 -11.69 -43.10
N GLU A 259 11.42 -11.95 -43.55
CA GLU A 259 10.46 -10.93 -43.98
C GLU A 259 10.10 -9.98 -42.83
N LEU A 260 9.75 -10.54 -41.66
CA LEU A 260 9.45 -9.73 -40.46
C LEU A 260 10.63 -8.85 -40.07
N LEU A 261 11.85 -9.40 -40.02
CA LEU A 261 13.06 -8.64 -39.69
C LEU A 261 13.26 -7.47 -40.67
N GLN A 262 13.12 -7.70 -41.97
CA GLN A 262 13.24 -6.65 -42.98
C GLN A 262 12.20 -5.54 -42.74
N ASN A 263 10.96 -5.92 -42.42
CA ASN A 263 9.93 -4.96 -42.07
C ASN A 263 10.30 -4.14 -40.83
N LEU A 264 10.69 -4.79 -39.71
CA LEU A 264 11.10 -4.11 -38.47
C LEU A 264 12.25 -3.13 -38.70
N LEU A 265 13.22 -3.50 -39.56
CA LEU A 265 14.34 -2.63 -39.88
C LEU A 265 13.95 -1.37 -40.68
N THR A 266 12.79 -1.33 -41.31
CA THR A 266 12.30 -0.16 -42.06
C THR A 266 11.39 0.76 -41.26
N LYS A 267 10.91 0.31 -40.09
CA LYS A 267 9.99 1.08 -39.26
C LYS A 267 10.71 2.06 -38.35
N GLU A 268 10.02 3.14 -38.02
CA GLU A 268 10.49 4.12 -37.02
C GLU A 268 10.15 3.68 -35.58
N ILE A 269 9.15 2.80 -35.45
CA ILE A 269 8.65 2.31 -34.17
C ILE A 269 8.15 0.87 -34.30
N PHE A 270 8.36 0.08 -33.27
CA PHE A 270 7.64 -1.17 -33.03
C PHE A 270 7.52 -1.46 -31.52
N SER A 271 6.45 -2.16 -31.14
CA SER A 271 6.35 -2.77 -29.82
C SER A 271 6.95 -4.15 -29.82
N LEU A 272 7.42 -4.57 -28.67
CA LEU A 272 7.94 -5.92 -28.41
C LEU A 272 7.46 -6.43 -27.06
N ASP A 273 7.29 -7.73 -26.97
CA ASP A 273 7.03 -8.44 -25.73
C ASP A 273 7.67 -9.84 -25.80
N THR A 274 8.03 -10.42 -24.65
CA THR A 274 8.69 -11.74 -24.56
C THR A 274 7.89 -12.71 -23.73
N GLU A 275 7.60 -13.88 -24.31
CA GLU A 275 7.03 -15.02 -23.61
C GLU A 275 8.12 -15.88 -23.01
N THR A 276 7.98 -16.24 -21.73
CA THR A 276 9.04 -16.89 -20.97
C THR A 276 8.54 -18.03 -20.08
N THR A 277 9.48 -18.78 -19.53
CA THR A 277 9.17 -19.92 -18.62
C THR A 277 8.89 -19.48 -17.18
N GLY A 278 9.09 -18.22 -16.81
CA GLY A 278 8.91 -17.74 -15.43
C GLY A 278 9.01 -16.23 -15.29
N THR A 279 8.79 -15.75 -14.08
CA THR A 279 8.74 -14.31 -13.76
C THR A 279 10.09 -13.72 -13.30
N ASP A 280 11.10 -14.55 -13.09
CA ASP A 280 12.47 -14.11 -12.80
C ASP A 280 13.24 -13.97 -14.12
N PRO A 281 13.52 -12.75 -14.60
CA PRO A 281 14.12 -12.52 -15.91
C PRO A 281 15.55 -13.04 -16.03
N ILE A 282 16.25 -13.29 -14.93
CA ILE A 282 17.65 -13.79 -14.94
C ILE A 282 17.70 -15.28 -15.23
N THR A 283 16.70 -16.03 -14.75
CA THR A 283 16.65 -17.50 -14.89
C THR A 283 15.63 -17.98 -15.91
N ALA A 284 14.73 -17.09 -16.36
CA ALA A 284 13.70 -17.44 -17.33
C ALA A 284 14.28 -17.75 -18.70
N GLU A 285 13.78 -18.83 -19.32
CA GLU A 285 14.07 -19.15 -20.71
C GLU A 285 13.04 -18.48 -21.63
N LEU A 286 13.49 -18.01 -22.77
CA LEU A 286 12.65 -17.39 -23.78
C LEU A 286 11.83 -18.45 -24.53
N VAL A 287 10.51 -18.30 -24.53
CA VAL A 287 9.55 -19.17 -25.23
C VAL A 287 9.15 -18.59 -26.58
N GLY A 288 9.12 -17.28 -26.71
CA GLY A 288 8.83 -16.58 -27.95
C GLY A 288 9.00 -15.08 -27.83
N MET A 289 8.93 -14.40 -28.95
CA MET A 289 9.00 -12.94 -29.08
C MET A 289 7.81 -12.48 -29.92
N SER A 290 7.13 -11.45 -29.49
CA SER A 290 6.06 -10.82 -30.25
C SER A 290 6.42 -9.39 -30.65
N PHE A 291 5.88 -8.96 -31.78
CA PHE A 291 6.14 -7.63 -32.36
C PHE A 291 4.88 -7.04 -32.96
N SER A 292 4.68 -5.74 -32.81
CA SER A 292 3.67 -4.99 -33.56
C SER A 292 4.24 -3.65 -34.00
N TYR A 293 3.99 -3.25 -35.23
CA TYR A 293 4.37 -1.95 -35.80
C TYR A 293 3.20 -1.21 -36.46
N ALA A 294 2.02 -1.75 -36.36
CA ALA A 294 0.77 -1.14 -36.78
C ALA A 294 -0.38 -1.71 -35.95
N GLU A 295 -1.34 -0.89 -35.58
CA GLU A 295 -2.50 -1.31 -34.80
C GLU A 295 -3.27 -2.43 -35.48
N ASN A 296 -3.68 -3.42 -34.70
CA ASN A 296 -4.35 -4.67 -35.12
C ASN A 296 -3.49 -5.57 -36.01
N GLN A 297 -2.19 -5.36 -36.07
CA GLN A 297 -1.24 -6.25 -36.75
C GLN A 297 -0.10 -6.60 -35.83
N ALA A 298 0.12 -7.89 -35.60
CA ALA A 298 1.18 -8.38 -34.75
C ALA A 298 1.71 -9.75 -35.19
N PHE A 299 2.91 -10.07 -34.74
CA PHE A 299 3.70 -11.20 -35.19
C PHE A 299 4.27 -11.91 -33.98
N TYR A 300 4.11 -13.24 -33.90
CA TYR A 300 4.72 -14.05 -32.85
C TYR A 300 5.76 -14.98 -33.45
N VAL A 301 6.98 -14.93 -32.93
CA VAL A 301 8.12 -15.77 -33.29
C VAL A 301 8.34 -16.79 -32.17
N PRO A 302 7.99 -18.07 -32.36
CA PRO A 302 8.26 -19.08 -31.35
C PRO A 302 9.76 -19.37 -31.27
N VAL A 303 10.23 -19.58 -30.03
CA VAL A 303 11.63 -19.89 -29.72
C VAL A 303 11.70 -21.29 -29.11
N PRO A 304 12.47 -22.24 -29.70
CA PRO A 304 12.55 -23.62 -29.21
C PRO A 304 13.26 -23.72 -27.86
N ALA A 305 13.09 -24.86 -27.18
CA ALA A 305 13.73 -25.12 -25.90
C ALA A 305 15.26 -25.37 -26.03
N ASP A 306 15.70 -25.86 -27.18
CA ASP A 306 17.14 -26.01 -27.42
C ASP A 306 17.85 -24.66 -27.42
N ARG A 307 18.81 -24.51 -26.54
CA ARG A 307 19.49 -23.21 -26.30
C ARG A 307 20.25 -22.73 -27.53
N ALA A 308 20.83 -23.62 -28.33
CA ALA A 308 21.60 -23.24 -29.50
C ALA A 308 20.69 -22.76 -30.64
N GLU A 309 19.55 -23.42 -30.84
CA GLU A 309 18.54 -23.01 -31.80
C GLU A 309 17.86 -21.68 -31.35
N ALA A 310 17.52 -21.55 -30.08
CA ALA A 310 17.00 -20.32 -29.49
C ALA A 310 17.96 -19.15 -29.73
N GLN A 311 19.25 -19.35 -29.45
CA GLN A 311 20.29 -18.35 -29.67
C GLN A 311 20.39 -17.94 -31.15
N LYS A 312 20.24 -18.87 -32.07
CA LYS A 312 20.25 -18.59 -33.52
C LYS A 312 19.09 -17.64 -33.87
N ILE A 313 17.87 -17.96 -33.42
CA ILE A 313 16.68 -17.15 -33.72
C ILE A 313 16.81 -15.74 -33.10
N VAL A 314 17.24 -15.64 -31.84
CA VAL A 314 17.46 -14.31 -31.22
C VAL A 314 18.51 -13.52 -31.96
N ASN A 315 19.60 -14.15 -32.41
CA ASN A 315 20.64 -13.49 -33.20
C ASN A 315 20.12 -13.00 -34.57
N GLU A 316 19.15 -13.66 -35.19
CA GLU A 316 18.50 -13.17 -36.41
C GLU A 316 17.85 -11.79 -36.18
N PHE A 317 17.18 -11.60 -35.02
CA PHE A 317 16.49 -10.34 -34.69
C PHE A 317 17.37 -9.29 -33.99
N ARG A 318 18.60 -9.64 -33.60
CA ARG A 318 19.54 -8.69 -32.96
C ARG A 318 19.67 -7.35 -33.72
N PRO A 319 19.77 -7.30 -35.07
CA PRO A 319 19.85 -6.02 -35.79
C PRO A 319 18.65 -5.10 -35.55
N ALA A 320 17.45 -5.64 -35.30
CA ALA A 320 16.27 -4.82 -35.01
C ALA A 320 16.32 -4.29 -33.57
N PHE A 321 16.71 -5.12 -32.61
CA PHE A 321 16.83 -4.73 -31.20
C PHE A 321 17.92 -3.67 -30.97
N GLU A 322 19.06 -3.81 -31.64
CA GLU A 322 20.21 -2.92 -31.46
C GLU A 322 20.18 -1.68 -32.36
N LYS A 323 19.16 -1.51 -33.21
CA LYS A 323 19.07 -0.34 -34.12
C LYS A 323 18.77 0.95 -33.36
N GLU A 324 19.70 1.88 -33.33
CA GLU A 324 19.66 3.13 -32.57
C GLU A 324 18.51 4.09 -32.99
N GLY A 325 18.15 4.13 -34.26
CA GLY A 325 17.16 5.07 -34.80
C GLY A 325 15.69 4.59 -34.74
N VAL A 326 15.39 3.51 -34.02
CA VAL A 326 14.05 2.93 -33.94
C VAL A 326 13.56 2.96 -32.50
N LEU A 327 12.35 3.51 -32.28
CA LEU A 327 11.70 3.50 -30.99
C LEU A 327 11.16 2.10 -30.66
N LYS A 328 11.61 1.52 -29.56
CA LYS A 328 11.10 0.26 -29.04
C LYS A 328 10.11 0.54 -27.90
N VAL A 329 8.93 -0.06 -28.00
CA VAL A 329 7.85 0.09 -27.04
C VAL A 329 7.65 -1.23 -26.31
N GLY A 330 7.50 -1.21 -24.99
CA GLY A 330 7.18 -2.39 -24.20
C GLY A 330 6.29 -2.04 -23.01
N GLN A 331 5.74 -3.06 -22.39
CA GLN A 331 5.06 -2.98 -21.10
C GLN A 331 5.96 -3.61 -20.05
N ASN A 332 6.61 -2.83 -19.18
CA ASN A 332 7.71 -3.29 -18.32
C ASN A 332 8.90 -3.81 -19.15
N ILE A 333 9.28 -3.02 -20.14
CA ILE A 333 10.32 -3.36 -21.14
C ILE A 333 11.65 -3.80 -20.50
N LYS A 334 11.91 -3.40 -19.26
CA LYS A 334 13.07 -3.83 -18.48
C LYS A 334 13.16 -5.34 -18.37
N TYR A 335 12.02 -6.02 -18.19
CA TYR A 335 11.95 -7.47 -18.14
C TYR A 335 12.43 -8.10 -19.46
N ASP A 336 11.95 -7.60 -20.58
CA ASP A 336 12.32 -8.08 -21.91
C ASP A 336 13.80 -7.84 -22.20
N MET A 337 14.32 -6.68 -21.82
CA MET A 337 15.74 -6.33 -21.93
C MET A 337 16.63 -7.29 -21.14
N LEU A 338 16.22 -7.70 -19.95
CA LEU A 338 16.93 -8.67 -19.12
C LEU A 338 16.90 -10.07 -19.75
N VAL A 339 15.75 -10.53 -20.22
CA VAL A 339 15.59 -11.83 -20.88
C VAL A 339 16.41 -11.91 -22.16
N LEU A 340 16.30 -10.91 -23.04
CA LEU A 340 17.12 -10.83 -24.28
C LEU A 340 18.61 -10.74 -23.96
N GLY A 341 18.95 -10.07 -22.89
CA GLY A 341 20.29 -10.00 -22.36
C GLY A 341 20.91 -11.37 -22.01
N ASN A 342 20.11 -12.35 -21.58
CA ASN A 342 20.58 -13.74 -21.35
C ASN A 342 21.05 -14.41 -22.65
N TYR A 343 20.61 -13.89 -23.81
CA TYR A 343 21.04 -14.32 -25.14
C TYR A 343 22.10 -13.39 -25.75
N GLY A 344 22.70 -12.51 -24.94
CA GLY A 344 23.74 -11.59 -25.40
C GLY A 344 23.24 -10.49 -26.36
N THR A 345 21.94 -10.18 -26.33
CA THR A 345 21.31 -9.15 -27.18
C THR A 345 20.91 -7.97 -26.32
N GLU A 346 21.31 -6.78 -26.73
CA GLU A 346 20.95 -5.52 -26.10
C GLU A 346 19.81 -4.84 -26.87
N VAL A 347 18.91 -4.20 -26.15
CA VAL A 347 17.91 -3.32 -26.76
C VAL A 347 18.41 -1.90 -26.69
N ARG A 348 18.76 -1.31 -27.86
CA ARG A 348 19.39 0.02 -27.99
C ARG A 348 18.43 1.02 -28.64
N GLY A 349 18.78 2.30 -28.51
CA GLY A 349 18.02 3.41 -29.06
C GLY A 349 16.91 3.91 -28.13
N PRO A 350 15.98 4.73 -28.62
CA PRO A 350 14.92 5.27 -27.79
C PRO A 350 13.95 4.16 -27.33
N LEU A 351 13.49 4.30 -26.08
CA LEU A 351 12.57 3.37 -25.44
C LEU A 351 11.30 4.10 -25.00
N PHE A 352 10.18 3.38 -24.99
CA PHE A 352 8.93 3.81 -24.39
C PHE A 352 8.34 2.65 -23.59
N ASP A 353 8.19 2.82 -22.30
CA ASP A 353 7.55 1.85 -21.42
C ASP A 353 6.16 2.34 -21.01
N THR A 354 5.12 1.59 -21.38
CA THR A 354 3.71 1.96 -21.12
C THR A 354 3.37 1.90 -19.64
N MET A 355 4.00 1.00 -18.87
CA MET A 355 3.85 0.91 -17.43
C MET A 355 4.44 2.15 -16.73
N VAL A 356 5.64 2.57 -17.14
CA VAL A 356 6.30 3.78 -16.62
C VAL A 356 5.55 5.05 -17.04
N ALA A 357 5.06 5.11 -18.28
CA ALA A 357 4.26 6.25 -18.76
C ALA A 357 3.00 6.45 -17.92
N HIS A 358 2.26 5.38 -17.67
CA HIS A 358 1.07 5.45 -16.82
C HIS A 358 1.41 5.76 -15.35
N TYR A 359 2.51 5.24 -14.83
CA TYR A 359 2.97 5.59 -13.49
C TYR A 359 3.27 7.08 -13.33
N VAL A 360 3.89 7.71 -14.32
CA VAL A 360 4.15 9.17 -14.31
C VAL A 360 2.84 9.96 -14.27
N LEU A 361 1.83 9.50 -15.00
CA LEU A 361 0.50 10.13 -15.07
C LEU A 361 -0.35 9.88 -13.81
N GLN A 362 -0.36 8.64 -13.31
CA GLN A 362 -1.26 8.16 -12.25
C GLN A 362 -0.52 7.25 -11.27
N PRO A 363 0.37 7.78 -10.42
CA PRO A 363 1.30 6.98 -9.60
C PRO A 363 0.63 6.09 -8.53
N GLU A 364 -0.64 6.27 -8.25
CA GLU A 364 -1.37 5.54 -7.21
C GLU A 364 -2.28 4.42 -7.76
N LEU A 365 -2.41 4.34 -9.10
CA LEU A 365 -3.24 3.33 -9.74
C LEU A 365 -2.43 2.06 -10.08
N ARG A 366 -3.12 1.07 -10.64
CA ARG A 366 -2.47 -0.13 -11.17
C ARG A 366 -1.88 0.16 -12.55
N HIS A 367 -0.77 -0.48 -12.87
CA HIS A 367 -0.05 -0.23 -14.12
C HIS A 367 0.10 -1.50 -14.98
N ASN A 368 -0.60 -2.60 -14.64
CA ASN A 368 -0.59 -3.81 -15.45
C ASN A 368 -1.40 -3.63 -16.74
N MET A 369 -1.01 -4.33 -17.79
CA MET A 369 -1.56 -4.17 -19.14
C MET A 369 -3.07 -4.38 -19.21
N ASP A 370 -3.62 -5.39 -18.56
CA ASP A 370 -5.06 -5.65 -18.52
C ASP A 370 -5.85 -4.42 -18.05
N TYR A 371 -5.39 -3.83 -16.92
CA TYR A 371 -6.02 -2.63 -16.38
C TYR A 371 -5.90 -1.43 -17.33
N LEU A 372 -4.73 -1.24 -17.95
CA LEU A 372 -4.51 -0.15 -18.91
C LEU A 372 -5.36 -0.34 -20.17
N ALA A 373 -5.47 -1.55 -20.69
CA ALA A 373 -6.32 -1.87 -21.83
C ALA A 373 -7.81 -1.60 -21.52
N GLU A 374 -8.26 -1.98 -20.33
CA GLU A 374 -9.63 -1.74 -19.88
C GLU A 374 -9.98 -0.24 -19.81
N ILE A 375 -9.12 0.59 -19.19
CA ILE A 375 -9.42 2.01 -18.96
C ILE A 375 -9.14 2.92 -20.16
N TYR A 376 -8.12 2.62 -20.97
CA TYR A 376 -7.72 3.48 -22.10
C TYR A 376 -8.23 3.00 -23.45
N LEU A 377 -8.37 1.69 -23.64
CA LEU A 377 -8.78 1.10 -24.91
C LEU A 377 -10.22 0.56 -24.88
N HIS A 378 -10.86 0.52 -23.71
CA HIS A 378 -12.13 -0.17 -23.49
C HIS A 378 -12.08 -1.61 -24.02
N TYR A 379 -10.98 -2.31 -23.71
CA TYR A 379 -10.63 -3.60 -24.26
C TYR A 379 -10.31 -4.60 -23.16
N GLN A 380 -10.88 -5.81 -23.29
CA GLN A 380 -10.58 -6.94 -22.43
C GLN A 380 -9.53 -7.83 -23.09
N THR A 381 -8.35 -7.92 -22.50
CA THR A 381 -7.25 -8.79 -22.96
C THR A 381 -7.51 -10.26 -22.63
N ILE A 382 -6.84 -11.14 -23.31
CA ILE A 382 -6.76 -12.58 -22.96
C ILE A 382 -5.94 -12.67 -21.67
N HIS A 383 -6.50 -13.30 -20.63
CA HIS A 383 -5.75 -13.47 -19.39
C HIS A 383 -4.82 -14.69 -19.47
N ILE A 384 -3.60 -14.58 -18.96
CA ILE A 384 -2.60 -15.65 -18.96
C ILE A 384 -3.13 -16.94 -18.28
N GLU A 385 -4.01 -16.80 -17.27
CA GLU A 385 -4.65 -17.94 -16.61
C GLU A 385 -5.57 -18.77 -17.54
N GLU A 386 -6.02 -18.19 -18.65
CA GLU A 386 -6.79 -18.91 -19.67
C GLU A 386 -5.89 -19.89 -20.46
N LEU A 387 -4.61 -19.55 -20.62
CA LEU A 387 -3.62 -20.37 -21.33
C LEU A 387 -3.00 -21.42 -20.42
N ILE A 388 -2.46 -21.00 -19.26
CA ILE A 388 -1.66 -21.86 -18.38
C ILE A 388 -2.45 -22.38 -17.17
N GLY A 389 -3.68 -21.94 -16.99
CA GLY A 389 -4.54 -22.31 -15.86
C GLY A 389 -4.32 -21.45 -14.61
N PRO A 390 -5.20 -21.59 -13.62
CA PRO A 390 -5.19 -20.76 -12.41
C PRO A 390 -3.94 -21.02 -11.55
N LYS A 391 -3.51 -19.98 -10.80
CA LYS A 391 -2.36 -20.05 -9.89
C LYS A 391 -2.50 -21.22 -8.90
N GLY A 392 -1.47 -22.05 -8.80
CA GLY A 392 -1.40 -23.17 -7.86
C GLY A 392 -0.75 -24.45 -8.41
N LYS A 393 -0.92 -25.54 -7.65
CA LYS A 393 -0.40 -26.86 -8.06
C LYS A 393 -1.15 -27.34 -9.32
N GLY A 394 -0.60 -27.20 -10.47
CA GLY A 394 -1.21 -27.62 -11.75
C GLY A 394 -1.24 -26.52 -12.78
N GLN A 395 -0.76 -25.32 -12.46
CA GLN A 395 -0.50 -24.29 -13.45
C GLN A 395 0.58 -24.79 -14.41
N LYS A 396 0.32 -24.69 -15.70
CA LYS A 396 1.27 -25.06 -16.76
C LYS A 396 2.33 -23.96 -16.90
N ASN A 397 3.39 -24.29 -17.58
CA ASN A 397 4.39 -23.34 -18.04
C ASN A 397 4.06 -22.94 -19.50
N MET A 398 4.41 -21.72 -19.91
CA MET A 398 4.24 -21.32 -21.32
C MET A 398 4.97 -22.27 -22.29
N ARG A 399 6.09 -22.84 -21.88
CA ARG A 399 6.85 -23.85 -22.67
C ARG A 399 6.07 -25.14 -22.91
N ASP A 400 5.07 -25.46 -22.08
CA ASP A 400 4.23 -26.65 -22.22
C ASP A 400 3.14 -26.50 -23.29
N LEU A 401 2.97 -25.31 -23.84
CA LEU A 401 1.96 -24.95 -24.83
C LEU A 401 2.56 -24.97 -26.24
N SER A 402 1.71 -25.29 -27.26
CA SER A 402 2.14 -25.17 -28.65
C SER A 402 2.18 -23.70 -29.10
N PRO A 403 3.01 -23.36 -30.10
CA PRO A 403 3.04 -22.01 -30.66
C PRO A 403 1.67 -21.48 -31.11
N GLU A 404 0.81 -22.38 -31.63
CA GLU A 404 -0.55 -22.06 -32.09
C GLU A 404 -1.48 -21.70 -30.92
N ALA A 405 -1.20 -22.18 -29.72
CA ALA A 405 -1.96 -21.83 -28.52
C ALA A 405 -1.52 -20.48 -27.94
N ILE A 406 -0.24 -20.12 -28.12
CA ILE A 406 0.36 -18.91 -27.55
C ILE A 406 0.19 -17.69 -28.46
N TYR A 407 0.30 -17.85 -29.79
CA TYR A 407 0.53 -16.73 -30.70
C TYR A 407 -0.52 -15.61 -30.64
N LYS A 408 -1.79 -15.94 -30.36
CA LYS A 408 -2.84 -14.92 -30.28
C LYS A 408 -2.67 -14.03 -29.05
N TYR A 409 -2.38 -14.66 -27.92
CA TYR A 409 -2.11 -13.98 -26.67
C TYR A 409 -0.87 -13.06 -26.80
N ALA A 410 0.25 -13.60 -27.24
CA ALA A 410 1.49 -12.85 -27.40
C ALA A 410 1.38 -11.71 -28.45
N CYS A 411 0.66 -11.95 -29.55
CA CYS A 411 0.38 -10.90 -30.54
C CYS A 411 -0.51 -9.80 -29.97
N GLU A 412 -1.51 -10.16 -29.16
CA GLU A 412 -2.39 -9.20 -28.48
C GLU A 412 -1.58 -8.31 -27.54
N ASP A 413 -0.66 -8.88 -26.73
CA ASP A 413 0.17 -8.12 -25.79
C ASP A 413 1.03 -7.07 -26.54
N ALA A 414 1.64 -7.44 -27.65
CA ALA A 414 2.39 -6.49 -28.48
C ALA A 414 1.51 -5.40 -29.12
N ASP A 415 0.35 -5.75 -29.65
CA ASP A 415 -0.60 -4.82 -30.30
C ASP A 415 -1.22 -3.85 -29.28
N VAL A 416 -1.67 -4.36 -28.14
CA VAL A 416 -2.22 -3.56 -27.05
C VAL A 416 -1.15 -2.59 -26.51
N THR A 417 0.08 -3.04 -26.35
CA THR A 417 1.22 -2.21 -25.93
C THR A 417 1.44 -1.04 -26.91
N LEU A 418 1.38 -1.28 -28.22
CA LEU A 418 1.51 -0.22 -29.23
C LEU A 418 0.36 0.79 -29.16
N LYS A 419 -0.87 0.32 -29.02
CA LYS A 419 -2.07 1.17 -28.88
C LYS A 419 -2.01 2.02 -27.61
N LEU A 420 -1.62 1.42 -26.47
CA LEU A 420 -1.45 2.12 -25.21
C LEU A 420 -0.38 3.22 -25.32
N LYS A 421 0.76 2.95 -25.99
CA LYS A 421 1.77 3.96 -26.24
C LYS A 421 1.18 5.18 -26.96
N ASN A 422 0.38 5.00 -27.99
CA ASN A 422 -0.18 6.10 -28.75
C ASN A 422 -1.06 7.02 -27.89
N ILE A 423 -1.86 6.46 -26.98
CA ILE A 423 -2.71 7.21 -26.06
C ILE A 423 -1.88 7.86 -24.95
N LEU A 424 -1.03 7.07 -24.28
CA LEU A 424 -0.25 7.55 -23.13
C LEU A 424 0.73 8.65 -23.51
N GLU A 425 1.29 8.62 -24.72
CA GLU A 425 2.14 9.71 -25.23
C GLU A 425 1.36 11.03 -25.34
N GLN A 426 0.11 11.01 -25.79
CA GLN A 426 -0.73 12.21 -25.81
C GLN A 426 -1.10 12.68 -24.39
N GLU A 427 -1.38 11.74 -23.52
CA GLU A 427 -1.65 12.05 -22.11
C GLU A 427 -0.44 12.67 -21.42
N LEU A 428 0.78 12.15 -21.65
CA LEU A 428 2.02 12.75 -21.12
C LEU A 428 2.17 14.20 -21.59
N LYS A 429 1.88 14.47 -22.86
CA LYS A 429 1.95 15.80 -23.43
C LYS A 429 0.88 16.73 -22.86
N THR A 430 -0.35 16.26 -22.76
CA THR A 430 -1.49 17.04 -22.22
C THR A 430 -1.27 17.43 -20.75
N ASN A 431 -0.57 16.57 -20.02
CA ASN A 431 -0.31 16.76 -18.57
C ASN A 431 1.06 17.38 -18.27
N ASP A 432 1.79 17.90 -19.25
CA ASP A 432 3.15 18.48 -19.09
C ASP A 432 4.15 17.50 -18.42
N ALA A 433 4.00 16.20 -18.68
CA ALA A 433 4.79 15.15 -18.03
C ALA A 433 5.89 14.56 -18.94
N GLU A 434 5.99 15.03 -20.22
CA GLU A 434 6.95 14.53 -21.21
C GLU A 434 8.39 14.65 -20.70
N LYS A 435 8.75 15.80 -20.13
CA LYS A 435 10.12 16.03 -19.64
C LYS A 435 10.50 15.06 -18.53
N LEU A 436 9.60 14.84 -17.57
CA LEU A 436 9.82 13.88 -16.48
C LEU A 436 9.98 12.46 -17.05
N PHE A 437 9.11 12.08 -17.99
CA PHE A 437 9.13 10.77 -18.61
C PHE A 437 10.40 10.53 -19.44
N TYR A 438 10.68 11.41 -20.42
CA TYR A 438 11.78 11.18 -21.36
C TYR A 438 13.16 11.53 -20.84
N GLU A 439 13.29 12.52 -19.94
CA GLU A 439 14.59 12.96 -19.44
C GLU A 439 15.01 12.30 -18.10
N ILE A 440 14.06 11.75 -17.34
CA ILE A 440 14.34 11.17 -16.02
C ILE A 440 13.99 9.69 -15.96
N GLU A 441 12.73 9.31 -16.23
CA GLU A 441 12.27 7.95 -16.00
C GLU A 441 12.77 6.96 -17.07
N MET A 442 12.65 7.31 -18.34
CA MET A 442 13.09 6.39 -19.40
C MET A 442 14.61 6.17 -19.45
N PRO A 443 15.48 7.16 -19.23
CA PRO A 443 16.93 6.92 -19.13
C PRO A 443 17.32 6.02 -17.95
N LEU A 444 16.50 5.92 -16.91
CA LEU A 444 16.75 5.04 -15.77
C LEU A 444 16.55 3.56 -16.12
N VAL A 445 15.64 3.22 -17.04
CA VAL A 445 15.33 1.82 -17.41
C VAL A 445 16.58 1.02 -17.82
N PRO A 446 17.41 1.45 -18.76
CA PRO A 446 18.64 0.72 -19.10
C PRO A 446 19.67 0.69 -17.96
N VAL A 447 19.69 1.68 -17.07
CA VAL A 447 20.57 1.69 -15.89
C VAL A 447 20.15 0.58 -14.92
N LEU A 448 18.85 0.49 -14.61
CA LEU A 448 18.32 -0.56 -13.73
C LEU A 448 18.50 -1.94 -14.34
N THR A 449 18.28 -2.08 -15.66
CA THR A 449 18.55 -3.34 -16.38
C THR A 449 20.00 -3.79 -16.18
N TYR A 450 20.94 -2.87 -16.33
CA TYR A 450 22.36 -3.16 -16.13
C TYR A 450 22.69 -3.55 -14.68
N MET A 451 22.16 -2.80 -13.70
CA MET A 451 22.37 -3.08 -12.28
C MET A 451 21.80 -4.45 -11.88
N GLU A 452 20.57 -4.76 -12.28
CA GLU A 452 19.93 -6.04 -12.00
C GLU A 452 20.67 -7.21 -12.63
N ARG A 453 21.14 -7.04 -13.86
CA ARG A 453 21.92 -8.06 -14.58
C ARG A 453 23.28 -8.31 -13.95
N ASN A 454 24.00 -7.26 -13.54
CA ASN A 454 25.28 -7.40 -12.88
C ASN A 454 25.16 -8.11 -11.53
N GLY A 455 24.10 -7.86 -10.80
CA GLY A 455 23.93 -8.43 -9.45
C GLY A 455 25.03 -8.04 -8.47
N VAL A 456 25.05 -8.65 -7.32
CA VAL A 456 26.01 -8.41 -6.25
C VAL A 456 26.53 -9.72 -5.66
N ARG A 457 27.83 -9.79 -5.38
CA ARG A 457 28.48 -10.95 -4.73
C ARG A 457 28.27 -10.90 -3.23
N VAL A 458 28.13 -12.08 -2.64
CA VAL A 458 28.00 -12.27 -1.20
C VAL A 458 28.97 -13.34 -0.75
N ASP A 459 29.71 -13.05 0.31
CA ASP A 459 30.60 -14.01 0.99
C ASP A 459 29.76 -14.97 1.85
N THR A 460 29.52 -16.14 1.31
CA THR A 460 28.71 -17.19 1.97
C THR A 460 29.38 -17.78 3.20
N GLU A 461 30.73 -17.81 3.25
CA GLU A 461 31.44 -18.31 4.40
C GLU A 461 31.37 -17.31 5.56
N ALA A 462 31.52 -16.03 5.28
CA ALA A 462 31.31 -14.98 6.27
C ALA A 462 29.87 -15.00 6.83
N LEU A 463 28.85 -15.16 5.98
CA LEU A 463 27.45 -15.29 6.44
C LEU A 463 27.25 -16.55 7.30
N LYS A 464 27.84 -17.66 6.95
CA LYS A 464 27.76 -18.89 7.74
C LYS A 464 28.38 -18.71 9.15
N GLN A 465 29.56 -18.12 9.24
CA GLN A 465 30.19 -17.82 10.52
C GLN A 465 29.33 -16.86 11.36
N THR A 466 28.73 -15.86 10.72
CA THR A 466 27.79 -14.95 11.38
C THR A 466 26.53 -15.68 11.85
N SER A 467 26.00 -16.62 11.05
CA SER A 467 24.84 -17.45 11.43
C SER A 467 25.13 -18.29 12.66
N GLU A 468 26.28 -18.97 12.70
CA GLU A 468 26.71 -19.77 13.85
C GLU A 468 26.85 -18.90 15.12
N HIS A 469 27.50 -17.74 15.01
CA HIS A 469 27.66 -16.80 16.12
C HIS A 469 26.31 -16.25 16.63
N PHE A 470 25.43 -15.80 15.74
CA PHE A 470 24.13 -15.24 16.14
C PHE A 470 23.19 -16.32 16.69
N THR A 471 23.26 -17.53 16.17
CA THR A 471 22.49 -18.66 16.70
C THR A 471 22.95 -19.03 18.13
N ALA A 472 24.24 -19.09 18.38
CA ALA A 472 24.76 -19.34 19.72
C ALA A 472 24.34 -18.25 20.71
N ARG A 473 24.44 -16.97 20.32
CA ARG A 473 23.99 -15.83 21.13
C ARG A 473 22.48 -15.85 21.37
N MET A 474 21.70 -16.18 20.36
CA MET A 474 20.23 -16.27 20.45
C MET A 474 19.80 -17.36 21.43
N ASN A 475 20.44 -18.54 21.39
CA ASN A 475 20.20 -19.64 22.35
C ASN A 475 20.54 -19.24 23.77
N GLN A 476 21.67 -18.56 24.00
CA GLN A 476 22.04 -18.03 25.32
C GLN A 476 20.97 -17.04 25.82
N ILE A 477 20.53 -16.12 24.98
CA ILE A 477 19.47 -15.15 25.34
C ILE A 477 18.15 -15.86 25.65
N GLU A 478 17.81 -16.93 24.93
CA GLU A 478 16.62 -17.73 25.19
C GLU A 478 16.67 -18.38 26.59
N GLU A 479 17.82 -18.94 26.98
CA GLU A 479 18.04 -19.49 28.33
C GLU A 479 17.89 -18.37 29.39
N GLU A 480 18.50 -17.21 29.18
CA GLU A 480 18.41 -16.07 30.12
C GLU A 480 16.93 -15.58 30.24
N VAL A 481 16.19 -15.52 29.13
CA VAL A 481 14.76 -15.14 29.12
C VAL A 481 13.91 -16.16 29.89
N HIS A 482 14.18 -17.47 29.73
CA HIS A 482 13.47 -18.52 30.45
C HIS A 482 13.80 -18.49 31.96
N GLN A 483 15.04 -18.21 32.35
CA GLN A 483 15.43 -18.01 33.73
C GLN A 483 14.73 -16.80 34.36
N LEU A 484 14.72 -15.65 33.67
CA LEU A 484 14.05 -14.43 34.14
C LEU A 484 12.52 -14.60 34.20
N ALA A 485 11.94 -15.39 33.30
CA ALA A 485 10.53 -15.72 33.32
C ALA A 485 10.17 -16.77 34.37
N GLY A 486 11.10 -17.60 34.81
CA GLY A 486 10.88 -18.78 35.69
C GLY A 486 9.99 -19.83 35.02
N THR A 487 10.03 -19.93 33.69
CA THR A 487 9.29 -20.93 32.88
C THR A 487 9.78 -20.89 31.45
N ASP A 488 9.73 -22.04 30.79
CA ASP A 488 9.96 -22.16 29.36
C ASP A 488 8.74 -21.71 28.59
N PHE A 489 8.95 -20.98 27.50
CA PHE A 489 7.89 -20.53 26.59
C PHE A 489 8.47 -20.14 25.22
N ASN A 490 7.65 -20.11 24.19
CA ASN A 490 8.08 -19.68 22.85
C ASN A 490 8.15 -18.15 22.74
N ILE A 491 9.39 -17.60 22.74
CA ILE A 491 9.66 -16.16 22.61
C ILE A 491 9.18 -15.58 21.27
N ALA A 492 9.06 -16.43 20.24
CA ALA A 492 8.49 -16.04 18.96
C ALA A 492 6.94 -15.92 18.96
N SER A 493 6.27 -16.43 20.00
CA SER A 493 4.82 -16.36 20.15
C SER A 493 4.39 -15.08 20.85
N PRO A 494 3.74 -14.10 20.17
CA PRO A 494 3.23 -12.89 20.80
C PRO A 494 2.28 -13.17 21.97
N LYS A 495 1.51 -14.26 21.87
CA LYS A 495 0.57 -14.67 22.92
C LYS A 495 1.32 -15.09 24.18
N GLN A 496 2.26 -16.01 24.07
CA GLN A 496 3.02 -16.51 25.24
C GLN A 496 3.90 -15.43 25.87
N VAL A 497 4.53 -14.57 25.04
CA VAL A 497 5.26 -13.40 25.55
C VAL A 497 4.32 -12.49 26.33
N GLY A 498 3.11 -12.22 25.83
CA GLY A 498 2.14 -11.39 26.53
C GLY A 498 1.69 -11.99 27.87
N GLU A 499 1.42 -13.30 27.91
CA GLU A 499 1.06 -14.03 29.14
C GLU A 499 2.19 -13.96 30.17
N VAL A 500 3.45 -14.18 29.74
CA VAL A 500 4.60 -14.11 30.65
C VAL A 500 4.81 -12.68 31.18
N LEU A 501 4.83 -11.68 30.31
CA LEU A 501 5.15 -10.31 30.72
C LEU A 501 4.03 -9.67 31.56
N PHE A 502 2.75 -9.91 31.24
CA PHE A 502 1.66 -9.16 31.82
C PHE A 502 0.81 -9.95 32.80
N ASP A 503 0.68 -11.27 32.67
CA ASP A 503 -0.06 -12.08 33.65
C ASP A 503 0.87 -12.64 34.73
N LYS A 504 2.05 -13.19 34.35
CA LYS A 504 2.99 -13.81 35.30
C LYS A 504 3.87 -12.78 35.98
N LEU A 505 4.64 -12.01 35.23
CA LEU A 505 5.61 -11.03 35.79
C LEU A 505 4.94 -9.69 36.13
N ARG A 506 3.79 -9.37 35.58
CA ARG A 506 3.01 -8.16 35.84
C ARG A 506 3.84 -6.88 35.76
N ILE A 507 4.68 -6.76 34.71
CA ILE A 507 5.60 -5.64 34.55
C ILE A 507 4.90 -4.28 34.40
N VAL A 508 3.60 -4.27 34.11
CA VAL A 508 2.72 -3.10 34.12
C VAL A 508 1.33 -3.47 34.63
N GLU A 509 0.65 -2.54 35.33
CA GLU A 509 -0.70 -2.79 35.88
C GLU A 509 -1.77 -2.90 34.79
N LYS A 510 -1.64 -2.15 33.67
CA LYS A 510 -2.61 -2.12 32.55
C LYS A 510 -1.86 -2.28 31.23
N ALA A 511 -1.78 -3.49 30.73
CA ALA A 511 -1.21 -3.78 29.44
C ALA A 511 -2.22 -3.56 28.30
N LYS A 512 -1.73 -3.04 27.18
CA LYS A 512 -2.52 -2.81 25.97
C LYS A 512 -2.94 -4.15 25.36
N LYS A 513 -4.24 -4.30 25.02
CA LYS A 513 -4.76 -5.50 24.38
C LYS A 513 -5.34 -5.17 23.00
N THR A 514 -5.27 -6.15 22.10
CA THR A 514 -5.94 -6.11 20.80
C THR A 514 -7.46 -6.20 20.96
N LYS A 515 -8.21 -5.95 19.91
CA LYS A 515 -9.68 -6.15 19.90
C LYS A 515 -10.09 -7.60 20.20
N THR A 516 -9.21 -8.57 19.92
CA THR A 516 -9.41 -9.99 20.23
C THR A 516 -9.02 -10.36 21.66
N GLY A 517 -8.63 -9.38 22.49
CA GLY A 517 -8.26 -9.59 23.90
C GLY A 517 -6.83 -10.07 24.13
N GLN A 518 -6.02 -10.26 23.08
CA GLN A 518 -4.61 -10.64 23.16
C GLN A 518 -3.75 -9.45 23.55
N TYR A 519 -2.71 -9.64 24.34
CA TYR A 519 -1.73 -8.60 24.67
C TYR A 519 -0.95 -8.13 23.43
N VAL A 520 -0.76 -6.82 23.31
CA VAL A 520 0.08 -6.23 22.27
C VAL A 520 1.54 -6.33 22.70
N THR A 521 2.33 -7.06 21.92
CA THR A 521 3.78 -7.24 22.15
C THR A 521 4.59 -6.79 20.92
N SER A 522 4.10 -5.73 20.22
CA SER A 522 4.87 -5.12 19.13
C SER A 522 6.20 -4.55 19.64
N GLU A 523 7.16 -4.39 18.74
CA GLU A 523 8.47 -3.83 19.05
C GLU A 523 8.35 -2.46 19.75
N GLU A 524 7.47 -1.59 19.26
CA GLU A 524 7.18 -0.28 19.84
C GLU A 524 6.71 -0.35 21.29
N VAL A 525 5.75 -1.26 21.57
CA VAL A 525 5.24 -1.45 22.95
C VAL A 525 6.32 -2.01 23.84
N LEU A 526 7.07 -3.01 23.40
CA LEU A 526 8.14 -3.59 24.20
C LEU A 526 9.29 -2.59 24.42
N GLU A 527 9.64 -1.77 23.41
CA GLU A 527 10.66 -0.75 23.54
C GLU A 527 10.29 0.30 24.61
N SER A 528 9.01 0.72 24.66
CA SER A 528 8.51 1.61 25.71
C SER A 528 8.59 0.99 27.12
N LEU A 529 8.72 -0.34 27.21
CA LEU A 529 8.80 -1.09 28.46
C LEU A 529 10.23 -1.56 28.79
N ARG A 530 11.21 -1.28 27.94
CA ARG A 530 12.62 -1.74 28.08
C ARG A 530 13.20 -1.45 29.46
N GLY A 531 12.90 -0.30 30.05
CA GLY A 531 13.37 0.09 31.39
C GLY A 531 12.56 -0.50 32.57
N LYS A 532 11.49 -1.26 32.32
CA LYS A 532 10.62 -1.80 33.38
C LYS A 532 11.09 -3.12 33.92
N HIS A 533 11.66 -3.97 33.09
CA HIS A 533 12.18 -5.28 33.48
C HIS A 533 13.23 -5.75 32.48
N GLU A 534 14.31 -6.37 32.94
CA GLU A 534 15.44 -6.84 32.13
C GLU A 534 15.00 -7.80 31.00
N ILE A 535 14.02 -8.66 31.25
CA ILE A 535 13.48 -9.63 30.28
C ILE A 535 13.01 -8.96 28.99
N VAL A 536 12.51 -7.73 29.06
CA VAL A 536 12.00 -7.01 27.88
C VAL A 536 13.13 -6.70 26.90
N GLY A 537 14.26 -6.24 27.41
CA GLY A 537 15.46 -6.00 26.60
C GLY A 537 15.96 -7.27 25.93
N LYS A 538 15.98 -8.39 26.67
CA LYS A 538 16.40 -9.70 26.15
C LYS A 538 15.44 -10.25 25.08
N ILE A 539 14.13 -10.10 25.27
CA ILE A 539 13.13 -10.49 24.26
C ILE A 539 13.30 -9.67 22.97
N LEU A 540 13.53 -8.37 23.07
CA LEU A 540 13.77 -7.50 21.92
C LEU A 540 15.07 -7.92 21.19
N GLU A 541 16.12 -8.20 21.91
CA GLU A 541 17.40 -8.67 21.36
C GLU A 541 17.25 -10.01 20.65
N HIS A 542 16.59 -10.99 21.27
CA HIS A 542 16.30 -12.29 20.67
C HIS A 542 15.51 -12.14 19.35
N ARG A 543 14.43 -11.32 19.35
CA ARG A 543 13.64 -11.08 18.16
C ARG A 543 14.44 -10.37 17.05
N GLY A 544 15.30 -9.44 17.43
CA GLY A 544 16.21 -8.77 16.51
C GLY A 544 17.15 -9.76 15.82
N LEU A 545 17.85 -10.60 16.58
CA LEU A 545 18.73 -11.63 16.03
C LEU A 545 17.99 -12.63 15.16
N LYS A 546 16.80 -13.09 15.58
CA LYS A 546 15.98 -14.01 14.81
C LYS A 546 15.55 -13.41 13.47
N LYS A 547 15.21 -12.13 13.45
CA LYS A 547 14.87 -11.40 12.22
C LYS A 547 16.08 -11.29 11.28
N LEU A 548 17.27 -10.98 11.83
CA LEU A 548 18.50 -10.87 11.04
C LEU A 548 18.89 -12.22 10.44
N LEU A 549 18.83 -13.29 11.23
CA LEU A 549 19.09 -14.66 10.77
C LEU A 549 18.13 -15.03 9.64
N GLY A 550 16.84 -15.01 9.89
CA GLY A 550 15.84 -15.52 8.94
C GLY A 550 15.65 -14.65 7.69
N THR A 551 15.87 -13.32 7.80
CA THR A 551 15.62 -12.41 6.66
C THR A 551 16.86 -12.23 5.78
N TYR A 552 18.05 -12.27 6.36
CA TYR A 552 19.27 -11.93 5.63
C TYR A 552 20.31 -13.07 5.68
N ILE A 553 20.75 -13.48 6.86
CA ILE A 553 21.94 -14.31 7.00
C ILE A 553 21.75 -15.70 6.39
N ASP A 554 20.63 -16.36 6.71
CA ASP A 554 20.30 -17.70 6.20
C ASP A 554 19.59 -17.65 4.84
N ALA A 555 18.92 -16.54 4.53
CA ALA A 555 18.15 -16.40 3.29
C ALA A 555 19.01 -15.98 2.08
N LEU A 556 19.95 -15.04 2.25
CA LEU A 556 20.75 -14.52 1.13
C LEU A 556 21.56 -15.61 0.40
N PRO A 557 22.21 -16.59 1.05
CA PRO A 557 22.90 -17.66 0.34
C PRO A 557 22.00 -18.49 -0.57
N LEU A 558 20.71 -18.63 -0.22
CA LEU A 558 19.74 -19.42 -0.99
C LEU A 558 19.27 -18.69 -2.26
N LEU A 559 19.50 -17.37 -2.33
CA LEU A 559 19.11 -16.51 -3.46
C LEU A 559 20.24 -16.30 -4.47
N ILE A 560 21.40 -16.88 -4.22
CA ILE A 560 22.52 -16.80 -5.17
C ILE A 560 22.19 -17.61 -6.41
N ASN A 561 22.18 -16.94 -7.54
CA ASN A 561 22.03 -17.57 -8.84
C ASN A 561 23.27 -18.47 -9.11
N LYS A 562 23.02 -19.71 -9.49
CA LYS A 562 24.10 -20.72 -9.66
C LYS A 562 25.00 -20.48 -10.88
N GLU A 563 24.50 -19.79 -11.89
CA GLU A 563 25.25 -19.48 -13.11
C GLU A 563 26.14 -18.26 -12.93
N THR A 564 25.61 -17.20 -12.30
CA THR A 564 26.35 -15.94 -12.10
C THR A 564 27.15 -15.89 -10.80
N GLY A 565 26.81 -16.73 -9.82
CA GLY A 565 27.38 -16.69 -8.47
C GLY A 565 26.96 -15.44 -7.66
N LYS A 566 25.93 -14.71 -8.11
CA LYS A 566 25.51 -13.42 -7.54
C LYS A 566 24.04 -13.42 -7.14
N ILE A 567 23.67 -12.44 -6.35
CA ILE A 567 22.27 -12.13 -6.04
C ILE A 567 21.80 -11.04 -7.00
N HIS A 568 20.66 -11.24 -7.63
CA HIS A 568 20.01 -10.31 -8.54
C HIS A 568 18.70 -9.83 -7.90
N THR A 569 18.68 -8.58 -7.45
CA THR A 569 17.46 -7.93 -6.98
C THR A 569 16.69 -7.32 -8.15
N SER A 570 15.40 -7.08 -7.99
CA SER A 570 14.62 -6.27 -8.92
C SER A 570 14.42 -4.87 -8.35
N PHE A 571 14.73 -3.83 -9.12
CA PHE A 571 14.45 -2.43 -8.80
C PHE A 571 13.18 -1.97 -9.51
N ASN A 572 12.13 -1.64 -8.74
CA ASN A 572 10.83 -1.28 -9.28
C ASN A 572 10.67 0.24 -9.27
N GLN A 573 10.42 0.83 -10.46
CA GLN A 573 10.16 2.27 -10.63
C GLN A 573 8.72 2.65 -10.27
N THR A 574 7.75 1.77 -10.45
CA THR A 574 6.31 2.06 -10.48
C THR A 574 5.56 1.66 -9.21
N VAL A 575 6.27 1.43 -8.10
CA VAL A 575 5.65 0.96 -6.85
C VAL A 575 5.41 2.09 -5.85
N THR A 576 6.33 3.04 -5.75
CA THR A 576 6.20 4.11 -4.75
C THR A 576 5.56 5.35 -5.36
N ALA A 577 4.59 5.95 -4.69
CA ALA A 577 3.96 7.18 -5.18
C ALA A 577 4.86 8.44 -5.06
N THR A 578 6.10 8.30 -4.61
CA THR A 578 7.05 9.40 -4.41
C THR A 578 8.19 9.47 -5.44
N GLY A 579 8.22 8.59 -6.43
CA GLY A 579 9.34 8.50 -7.38
C GLY A 579 10.56 7.72 -6.86
N ARG A 580 10.56 7.28 -5.60
CA ARG A 580 11.65 6.44 -5.07
C ARG A 580 11.59 5.05 -5.67
N LEU A 581 12.74 4.46 -5.93
CA LEU A 581 12.83 3.04 -6.26
C LEU A 581 12.46 2.16 -5.06
N SER A 582 11.84 1.03 -5.33
CA SER A 582 11.77 -0.08 -4.37
C SER A 582 12.59 -1.26 -4.86
N SER A 583 13.07 -2.08 -3.92
CA SER A 583 13.85 -3.28 -4.23
C SER A 583 13.10 -4.51 -3.74
N SER A 584 13.06 -5.57 -4.56
CA SER A 584 12.40 -6.83 -4.23
C SER A 584 13.18 -8.03 -4.75
N ASN A 585 12.95 -9.18 -4.15
CA ASN A 585 13.50 -10.50 -4.53
C ASN A 585 15.05 -10.56 -4.64
N PRO A 586 15.81 -10.20 -3.58
CA PRO A 586 15.46 -9.71 -2.26
C PRO A 586 15.41 -8.17 -2.18
N ASN A 587 14.79 -7.61 -1.11
CA ASN A 587 14.88 -6.18 -0.85
C ASN A 587 16.24 -5.83 -0.24
N LEU A 588 17.16 -5.34 -1.03
CA LEU A 588 18.49 -4.93 -0.57
C LEU A 588 18.53 -3.53 0.06
N GLN A 589 17.47 -2.73 -0.08
CA GLN A 589 17.40 -1.38 0.50
C GLN A 589 17.17 -1.39 2.02
N ASN A 590 16.69 -2.50 2.58
CA ASN A 590 16.36 -2.62 3.99
C ASN A 590 17.43 -3.33 4.84
N ILE A 591 18.65 -3.53 4.30
CA ILE A 591 19.75 -4.13 5.07
C ILE A 591 20.10 -3.21 6.25
N PRO A 592 20.06 -3.70 7.50
CA PRO A 592 20.29 -2.87 8.68
C PRO A 592 21.68 -2.23 8.70
N ILE A 593 21.76 -0.99 9.21
CA ILE A 593 23.02 -0.24 9.36
C ILE A 593 23.19 0.38 10.74
N ARG A 594 22.10 0.51 11.53
CA ARG A 594 22.10 1.32 12.75
C ARG A 594 22.76 0.60 13.94
N ASN A 595 22.73 -0.71 13.99
CA ASN A 595 23.30 -1.54 15.03
C ASN A 595 24.50 -2.34 14.51
N GLU A 596 25.39 -2.75 15.40
CA GLU A 596 26.61 -3.50 15.04
C GLU A 596 26.24 -4.84 14.36
N ASP A 597 25.23 -5.53 14.88
CA ASP A 597 24.76 -6.81 14.30
C ASP A 597 24.33 -6.65 12.82
N GLY A 598 23.66 -5.54 12.47
CA GLY A 598 23.30 -5.22 11.08
C GLY A 598 24.50 -4.90 10.21
N LYS A 599 25.54 -4.27 10.76
CA LYS A 599 26.78 -3.99 10.03
C LYS A 599 27.53 -5.27 9.64
N GLU A 600 27.46 -6.34 10.46
CA GLU A 600 28.08 -7.63 10.12
C GLU A 600 27.49 -8.21 8.83
N ILE A 601 26.18 -8.07 8.61
CA ILE A 601 25.53 -8.50 7.37
C ILE A 601 26.07 -7.73 6.17
N ARG A 602 26.29 -6.40 6.31
CA ARG A 602 26.84 -5.58 5.22
C ARG A 602 28.25 -5.97 4.81
N LYS A 603 29.08 -6.44 5.74
CA LYS A 603 30.45 -6.91 5.46
C LYS A 603 30.48 -8.14 4.55
N ALA A 604 29.39 -8.91 4.50
CA ALA A 604 29.29 -10.06 3.62
C ALA A 604 29.07 -9.68 2.13
N PHE A 605 28.67 -8.45 1.83
CA PHE A 605 28.59 -7.97 0.46
C PHE A 605 29.99 -7.57 0.01
N ILE A 606 30.49 -8.22 -1.05
CA ILE A 606 31.86 -8.04 -1.54
C ILE A 606 31.82 -7.64 -3.03
N PRO A 607 32.77 -6.80 -3.49
CA PRO A 607 32.88 -6.45 -4.89
C PRO A 607 33.41 -7.62 -5.73
N ASP A 608 33.33 -7.50 -7.04
CA ASP A 608 34.00 -8.41 -7.97
C ASP A 608 35.53 -8.25 -7.87
N ASP A 609 36.27 -9.27 -8.34
CA ASP A 609 37.72 -9.29 -8.26
C ASP A 609 38.29 -8.09 -9.07
N GLY A 610 39.15 -7.31 -8.43
CA GLY A 610 39.74 -6.11 -9.00
C GLY A 610 38.84 -4.87 -8.93
N CYS A 611 37.65 -4.97 -8.33
CA CYS A 611 36.73 -3.86 -8.10
C CYS A 611 36.69 -3.44 -6.64
N GLU A 612 36.21 -2.23 -6.39
CA GLU A 612 35.95 -1.70 -5.06
C GLU A 612 34.53 -1.15 -4.97
N PHE A 613 33.89 -1.26 -3.79
CA PHE A 613 32.63 -0.58 -3.55
C PHE A 613 32.84 0.91 -3.35
N PHE A 614 32.15 1.70 -4.14
CA PHE A 614 32.01 3.12 -3.95
C PHE A 614 30.63 3.45 -3.39
N SER A 615 30.56 4.25 -2.33
CA SER A 615 29.31 4.72 -1.73
C SER A 615 29.29 6.23 -1.68
N ALA A 616 28.30 6.83 -2.31
CA ALA A 616 28.04 8.26 -2.24
C ALA A 616 26.62 8.51 -1.70
N ASP A 617 26.49 9.51 -0.84
CA ASP A 617 25.21 9.93 -0.28
C ASP A 617 25.08 11.45 -0.33
N TYR A 618 23.92 11.94 -0.66
CA TYR A 618 23.62 13.36 -0.64
C TYR A 618 23.50 13.88 0.79
N SER A 619 24.33 14.86 1.12
CA SER A 619 24.26 15.49 2.43
C SER A 619 22.95 16.28 2.59
N GLN A 620 22.01 15.72 3.35
CA GLN A 620 20.78 16.39 3.80
C GLN A 620 19.92 16.93 2.65
N ILE A 621 19.76 16.16 1.57
CA ILE A 621 19.09 16.59 0.34
C ILE A 621 17.69 17.15 0.59
N GLU A 622 16.90 16.50 1.44
CA GLU A 622 15.52 16.93 1.73
C GLU A 622 15.47 18.30 2.44
N LEU A 623 16.43 18.58 3.32
CA LEU A 623 16.54 19.90 3.97
C LEU A 623 16.99 20.98 2.99
N ARG A 624 17.87 20.66 2.05
CA ARG A 624 18.29 21.58 0.98
C ARG A 624 17.13 21.89 0.02
N ILE A 625 16.34 20.89 -0.32
CA ILE A 625 15.14 21.07 -1.14
C ILE A 625 14.10 21.92 -0.38
N MET A 626 13.90 21.67 0.91
CA MET A 626 13.03 22.50 1.75
C MET A 626 13.50 23.96 1.76
N ALA A 627 14.80 24.21 1.94
CA ALA A 627 15.38 25.55 1.88
C ALA A 627 15.11 26.24 0.53
N HIS A 628 15.25 25.49 -0.55
CA HIS A 628 15.00 25.98 -1.91
C HIS A 628 13.51 26.29 -2.15
N LEU A 629 12.62 25.36 -1.82
CA LEU A 629 11.17 25.51 -2.06
C LEU A 629 10.53 26.57 -1.16
N SER A 630 10.97 26.70 0.08
CA SER A 630 10.49 27.73 1.01
C SER A 630 11.10 29.11 0.75
N GLY A 631 12.29 29.16 0.14
CA GLY A 631 13.07 30.38 0.01
C GLY A 631 13.58 30.94 1.35
N ASP A 632 13.63 30.10 2.40
CA ASP A 632 14.02 30.55 3.74
C ASP A 632 15.49 30.99 3.77
N THR A 633 15.69 32.30 3.96
CA THR A 633 17.01 32.93 3.90
C THR A 633 17.95 32.40 4.96
N ASN A 634 17.46 32.18 6.19
CA ASN A 634 18.27 31.68 7.30
C ASN A 634 18.77 30.24 7.04
N MET A 635 17.92 29.40 6.43
CA MET A 635 18.32 28.03 6.10
C MET A 635 19.25 27.99 4.91
N ILE A 636 19.00 28.82 3.90
CA ILE A 636 19.87 28.95 2.71
C ILE A 636 21.26 29.43 3.11
N GLU A 637 21.37 30.46 3.96
CA GLU A 637 22.64 30.98 4.46
C GLU A 637 23.42 29.92 5.23
N ALA A 638 22.79 29.21 6.16
CA ALA A 638 23.44 28.12 6.90
C ALA A 638 24.04 27.05 5.98
N PHE A 639 23.36 26.72 4.89
CA PHE A 639 23.89 25.78 3.90
C PHE A 639 25.02 26.34 3.07
N LYS A 640 25.01 27.67 2.73
CA LYS A 640 26.08 28.32 1.97
C LYS A 640 27.35 28.49 2.80
N GLU A 641 27.22 28.74 4.10
CA GLU A 641 28.33 28.83 5.03
C GLU A 641 28.97 27.47 5.36
N GLY A 642 28.30 26.37 4.97
CA GLY A 642 28.78 25.02 5.24
C GLY A 642 28.55 24.55 6.66
N ASP A 643 27.69 25.23 7.40
CA ASP A 643 27.34 24.90 8.77
C ASP A 643 26.63 23.56 8.88
N ASP A 644 26.80 22.89 10.03
CA ASP A 644 25.95 21.78 10.41
C ASP A 644 24.53 22.30 10.70
N ILE A 645 23.61 22.11 9.76
CA ILE A 645 22.24 22.62 9.83
C ILE A 645 21.52 22.21 11.13
N HIS A 646 21.84 21.06 11.70
CA HIS A 646 21.23 20.64 12.97
C HIS A 646 21.82 21.40 14.16
N ALA A 647 23.11 21.71 14.11
CA ALA A 647 23.74 22.55 15.10
C ALA A 647 23.30 24.01 14.95
N ALA A 648 23.21 24.51 13.71
CA ALA A 648 22.71 25.87 13.43
C ALA A 648 21.25 26.04 13.90
N THR A 649 20.39 25.07 13.63
CA THR A 649 19.01 25.05 14.15
C THR A 649 18.99 25.06 15.68
N ALA A 650 19.78 24.19 16.33
CA ALA A 650 19.87 24.15 17.78
C ALA A 650 20.35 25.48 18.36
N ALA A 651 21.41 26.07 17.79
CA ALA A 651 21.95 27.36 18.22
C ALA A 651 20.88 28.47 18.21
N LYS A 652 20.12 28.55 17.11
CA LYS A 652 19.07 29.54 16.93
C LYS A 652 17.86 29.29 17.85
N VAL A 653 17.35 28.04 17.93
CA VAL A 653 16.20 27.69 18.76
C VAL A 653 16.50 27.87 20.26
N TYR A 654 17.67 27.42 20.72
CA TYR A 654 18.09 27.58 22.12
C TYR A 654 18.73 28.96 22.40
N LYS A 655 18.89 29.84 21.40
CA LYS A 655 19.48 31.17 21.48
C LYS A 655 20.89 31.17 22.10
N ILE A 656 21.72 30.23 21.65
CA ILE A 656 23.12 30.05 22.07
C ILE A 656 24.04 30.08 20.85
N SER A 657 25.32 30.32 21.08
CA SER A 657 26.34 30.24 20.00
C SER A 657 26.51 28.81 19.52
N ILE A 658 26.77 28.58 18.24
CA ILE A 658 26.86 27.27 17.60
C ILE A 658 27.94 26.37 18.22
N ASP A 659 29.05 26.98 18.67
CA ASP A 659 30.15 26.29 19.37
C ASP A 659 29.76 25.76 20.78
N LYS A 660 28.66 26.26 21.34
CA LYS A 660 28.12 25.83 22.65
C LYS A 660 27.01 24.80 22.54
N VAL A 661 26.63 24.42 21.33
CA VAL A 661 25.57 23.41 21.12
C VAL A 661 26.05 22.03 21.57
N THR A 662 25.33 21.45 22.52
CA THR A 662 25.61 20.09 22.99
C THR A 662 25.17 19.02 22.00
N ARG A 663 25.75 17.82 22.10
CA ARG A 663 25.32 16.66 21.29
C ARG A 663 23.84 16.34 21.45
N GLU A 664 23.30 16.50 22.65
CA GLU A 664 21.88 16.28 22.93
C GLU A 664 21.01 17.31 22.23
N GLN A 665 21.33 18.60 22.35
CA GLN A 665 20.60 19.69 21.68
C GLN A 665 20.65 19.53 20.16
N ARG A 666 21.80 19.19 19.59
CA ARG A 666 21.94 18.88 18.17
C ARG A 666 21.08 17.69 17.76
N SER A 667 21.02 16.62 18.58
CA SER A 667 20.18 15.46 18.32
C SER A 667 18.69 15.79 18.38
N LYS A 668 18.27 16.60 19.35
CA LYS A 668 16.90 17.11 19.45
C LYS A 668 16.54 17.95 18.23
N ALA A 669 17.40 18.88 17.81
CA ALA A 669 17.21 19.69 16.62
C ALA A 669 17.16 18.82 15.33
N LYS A 670 17.99 17.78 15.22
CA LYS A 670 17.92 16.83 14.12
C LYS A 670 16.55 16.14 14.05
N THR A 671 16.04 15.68 15.18
CA THR A 671 14.72 15.04 15.25
C THR A 671 13.60 16.03 14.91
N ALA A 672 13.72 17.29 15.39
CA ALA A 672 12.78 18.34 15.05
C ALA A 672 12.83 18.72 13.57
N ASN A 673 14.02 18.93 12.98
CA ASN A 673 14.18 19.28 11.57
C ASN A 673 13.48 18.26 10.64
N PHE A 674 13.76 16.97 10.83
CA PHE A 674 13.10 15.95 10.02
C PHE A 674 11.62 15.77 10.39
N GLY A 675 11.29 15.81 11.70
CA GLY A 675 9.91 15.66 12.16
C GLY A 675 9.00 16.76 11.59
N ILE A 676 9.43 18.01 11.63
CA ILE A 676 8.65 19.16 11.15
C ILE A 676 8.45 19.08 9.64
N ILE A 677 9.48 18.76 8.87
CA ILE A 677 9.37 18.55 7.41
C ILE A 677 8.31 17.48 7.10
N TYR A 678 8.25 16.43 7.91
CA TYR A 678 7.25 15.36 7.75
C TYR A 678 5.89 15.67 8.42
N GLY A 679 5.66 16.91 8.85
CA GLY A 679 4.39 17.36 9.42
C GLY A 679 4.08 16.73 10.78
N ILE A 680 5.10 16.48 11.61
CA ILE A 680 4.91 15.90 12.95
C ILE A 680 4.10 16.85 13.83
N SER A 681 3.14 16.30 14.59
CA SER A 681 2.42 17.07 15.61
C SER A 681 3.27 17.24 16.88
N VAL A 682 2.89 18.23 17.72
CA VAL A 682 3.49 18.41 19.06
C VAL A 682 3.46 17.12 19.87
N PHE A 683 2.36 16.36 19.79
CA PHE A 683 2.22 15.09 20.47
C PHE A 683 3.23 14.04 19.92
N GLY A 684 3.30 13.88 18.61
CA GLY A 684 4.23 12.93 17.99
C GLY A 684 5.70 13.30 18.23
N LEU A 685 6.05 14.59 18.27
CA LEU A 685 7.41 15.04 18.59
C LEU A 685 7.75 14.76 20.05
N ALA A 686 6.83 15.02 20.97
CA ALA A 686 7.00 14.74 22.40
C ALA A 686 7.25 13.25 22.65
N GLU A 687 6.47 12.36 22.06
CA GLU A 687 6.67 10.91 22.14
C GLU A 687 8.02 10.47 21.55
N ARG A 688 8.35 10.97 20.36
CA ARG A 688 9.58 10.56 19.65
C ARG A 688 10.86 11.00 20.35
N MET A 689 10.81 12.12 21.04
CA MET A 689 11.96 12.67 21.78
C MET A 689 11.95 12.30 23.27
N ASN A 690 10.89 11.64 23.74
CA ASN A 690 10.66 11.35 25.16
C ASN A 690 10.76 12.60 26.05
N VAL A 691 10.12 13.69 25.63
CA VAL A 691 10.04 14.98 26.34
C VAL A 691 8.59 15.31 26.63
N ASP A 692 8.34 16.30 27.48
CA ASP A 692 6.99 16.77 27.71
C ASP A 692 6.42 17.57 26.50
N ARG A 693 5.10 17.72 26.46
CA ARG A 693 4.42 18.40 25.34
C ARG A 693 4.77 19.90 25.28
N LYS A 694 5.16 20.51 26.40
CA LYS A 694 5.52 21.91 26.46
C LYS A 694 6.88 22.13 25.79
N GLU A 695 7.87 21.28 26.12
CA GLU A 695 9.20 21.31 25.50
C GLU A 695 9.10 21.03 23.98
N ALA A 696 8.30 20.04 23.58
CA ALA A 696 8.08 19.75 22.16
C ALA A 696 7.42 20.94 21.41
N LYS A 697 6.47 21.64 22.06
CA LYS A 697 5.83 22.83 21.50
C LYS A 697 6.82 23.98 21.38
N GLU A 698 7.62 24.25 22.41
CA GLU A 698 8.64 25.29 22.41
C GLU A 698 9.68 25.06 21.30
N LEU A 699 10.05 23.80 21.04
CA LEU A 699 10.94 23.44 19.93
C LEU A 699 10.31 23.72 18.56
N ILE A 700 9.03 23.39 18.35
CA ILE A 700 8.33 23.65 17.10
C ILE A 700 8.13 25.13 16.88
N ASP A 701 7.69 25.87 17.92
CA ASP A 701 7.48 27.31 17.85
C ASP A 701 8.82 28.03 17.56
N GLY A 702 9.90 27.68 18.27
CA GLY A 702 11.24 28.24 18.04
C GLY A 702 11.82 27.90 16.67
N TYR A 703 11.48 26.72 16.13
CA TYR A 703 11.84 26.34 14.77
C TYR A 703 11.19 27.29 13.74
N PHE A 704 9.89 27.53 13.85
CA PHE A 704 9.18 28.41 12.94
C PHE A 704 9.48 29.91 13.16
N GLU A 705 9.86 30.31 14.38
CA GLU A 705 10.46 31.65 14.60
C GLU A 705 11.79 31.80 13.86
N THR A 706 12.58 30.74 13.82
CA THR A 706 13.90 30.72 13.15
C THR A 706 13.78 30.66 11.64
N TYR A 707 12.80 29.89 11.13
CA TYR A 707 12.58 29.61 9.71
C TYR A 707 11.13 29.93 9.31
N PRO A 708 10.74 31.21 9.27
CA PRO A 708 9.35 31.61 9.05
C PRO A 708 8.82 31.27 7.65
N GLN A 709 9.67 31.31 6.63
CA GLN A 709 9.26 31.00 5.27
C GLN A 709 8.95 29.49 5.09
N ILE A 710 9.48 28.62 5.95
CA ILE A 710 9.11 27.20 5.94
C ILE A 710 7.64 27.03 6.34
N LYS A 711 7.20 27.74 7.38
CA LYS A 711 5.79 27.70 7.80
C LYS A 711 4.87 28.19 6.68
N GLU A 712 5.24 29.30 6.06
CA GLU A 712 4.48 29.86 4.94
C GLU A 712 4.41 28.89 3.74
N TYR A 713 5.53 28.24 3.41
CA TYR A 713 5.58 27.21 2.37
C TYR A 713 4.64 26.04 2.69
N MET A 714 4.66 25.54 3.92
CA MET A 714 3.80 24.43 4.34
C MET A 714 2.32 24.78 4.20
N ASP A 715 1.92 25.97 4.67
CA ASP A 715 0.54 26.43 4.57
C ASP A 715 0.12 26.64 3.11
N LYS A 716 0.96 27.26 2.28
CA LYS A 716 0.72 27.43 0.83
C LYS A 716 0.61 26.09 0.10
N SER A 717 1.44 25.10 0.45
CA SER A 717 1.38 23.76 -0.18
C SER A 717 0.04 23.08 0.10
N ILE A 718 -0.48 23.19 1.31
CA ILE A 718 -1.79 22.66 1.67
C ILE A 718 -2.90 23.38 0.89
N ASP A 719 -2.85 24.74 0.84
CA ASP A 719 -3.88 25.53 0.15
C ASP A 719 -3.85 25.27 -1.36
N LEU A 720 -2.67 25.13 -1.95
CA LEU A 720 -2.51 24.76 -3.36
C LEU A 720 -3.12 23.38 -3.63
N ALA A 721 -2.79 22.39 -2.79
CA ALA A 721 -3.35 21.04 -2.90
C ALA A 721 -4.89 21.04 -2.76
N ARG A 722 -5.46 21.86 -1.87
CA ARG A 722 -6.91 22.01 -1.73
C ARG A 722 -7.59 22.59 -2.96
N GLY A 723 -6.89 23.50 -3.65
CA GLY A 723 -7.41 24.15 -4.85
C GLY A 723 -7.39 23.28 -6.11
N GLN A 724 -6.29 22.53 -6.32
CA GLN A 724 -6.06 21.79 -7.56
C GLN A 724 -6.14 20.26 -7.42
N GLY A 725 -6.22 19.73 -6.19
CA GLY A 725 -6.34 18.29 -5.92
C GLY A 725 -5.02 17.50 -5.98
N TYR A 726 -3.90 18.13 -6.28
CA TYR A 726 -2.58 17.52 -6.35
C TYR A 726 -1.47 18.49 -5.93
N ILE A 727 -0.27 17.98 -5.79
CA ILE A 727 0.96 18.73 -5.57
C ILE A 727 2.05 18.21 -6.50
N GLU A 728 3.06 19.05 -6.82
CA GLU A 728 4.12 18.71 -7.77
C GLU A 728 5.52 18.81 -7.16
N THR A 729 6.44 17.98 -7.68
CA THR A 729 7.87 18.12 -7.44
C THR A 729 8.49 19.23 -8.30
N ILE A 730 9.76 19.57 -8.05
CA ILE A 730 10.54 20.52 -8.88
C ILE A 730 10.57 20.10 -10.36
N PHE A 731 10.48 18.80 -10.63
CA PHE A 731 10.53 18.24 -11.98
C PHE A 731 9.16 17.92 -12.58
N GLY A 732 8.05 18.37 -11.94
CA GLY A 732 6.70 18.20 -12.44
C GLY A 732 6.05 16.86 -12.15
N ARG A 733 6.64 16.02 -11.27
CA ARG A 733 5.97 14.79 -10.82
C ARG A 733 4.75 15.15 -9.97
N LYS A 734 3.59 14.70 -10.39
CA LYS A 734 2.31 14.96 -9.70
C LYS A 734 2.03 13.92 -8.63
N ARG A 735 1.53 14.37 -7.49
CA ARG A 735 0.93 13.53 -6.46
C ARG A 735 -0.49 13.98 -6.20
N TYR A 736 -1.43 13.13 -6.52
CA TYR A 736 -2.86 13.40 -6.31
C TYR A 736 -3.25 13.19 -4.84
N LEU A 737 -4.11 14.07 -4.32
CA LEU A 737 -4.53 14.10 -2.92
C LEU A 737 -6.06 14.18 -2.81
N PRO A 738 -6.79 13.13 -3.19
CA PRO A 738 -8.25 13.15 -3.21
C PRO A 738 -8.86 13.45 -1.83
N ASP A 739 -8.17 13.08 -0.77
CA ASP A 739 -8.60 13.24 0.61
C ASP A 739 -8.27 14.61 1.24
N ILE A 740 -7.67 15.54 0.49
CA ILE A 740 -7.20 16.82 1.04
C ILE A 740 -8.34 17.69 1.60
N ASN A 741 -9.54 17.54 1.07
CA ASN A 741 -10.76 18.22 1.50
C ASN A 741 -11.70 17.33 2.33
N SER A 742 -11.23 16.16 2.80
CA SER A 742 -12.02 15.21 3.58
C SER A 742 -12.58 15.87 4.87
N ARG A 743 -13.84 15.57 5.19
CA ARG A 743 -14.46 16.00 6.46
C ARG A 743 -13.85 15.29 7.67
N ASN A 744 -13.31 14.09 7.48
CA ASN A 744 -12.61 13.35 8.53
C ASN A 744 -11.24 14.00 8.78
N SER A 745 -11.04 14.56 9.97
CA SER A 745 -9.80 15.26 10.34
C SER A 745 -8.55 14.39 10.32
N VAL A 746 -8.68 13.08 10.56
CA VAL A 746 -7.55 12.13 10.54
C VAL A 746 -7.11 11.88 9.10
N VAL A 747 -8.08 11.60 8.22
CA VAL A 747 -7.85 11.37 6.78
C VAL A 747 -7.30 12.64 6.13
N ARG A 748 -7.96 13.77 6.37
CA ARG A 748 -7.48 15.08 5.89
C ARG A 748 -6.08 15.40 6.38
N GLY A 749 -5.78 15.21 7.67
CA GLY A 749 -4.45 15.46 8.23
C GLY A 749 -3.36 14.57 7.62
N TYR A 750 -3.70 13.36 7.16
CA TYR A 750 -2.77 12.53 6.38
C TYR A 750 -2.50 13.13 5.00
N ALA A 751 -3.55 13.57 4.30
CA ALA A 751 -3.41 14.24 3.00
C ALA A 751 -2.64 15.57 3.10
N GLU A 752 -2.88 16.39 4.15
CA GLU A 752 -2.14 17.62 4.42
C GLU A 752 -0.65 17.36 4.64
N ARG A 753 -0.27 16.31 5.38
CA ARG A 753 1.14 15.89 5.51
C ARG A 753 1.75 15.48 4.18
N ASN A 754 1.01 14.76 3.35
CA ASN A 754 1.47 14.39 2.01
C ASN A 754 1.64 15.63 1.11
N ALA A 755 0.77 16.65 1.22
CA ALA A 755 0.92 17.89 0.47
C ALA A 755 2.25 18.61 0.77
N ILE A 756 2.73 18.54 2.00
CA ILE A 756 4.02 19.11 2.41
C ILE A 756 5.19 18.23 1.96
N ASN A 757 5.07 16.91 2.15
CA ASN A 757 6.18 15.97 1.99
C ASN A 757 6.46 15.58 0.55
N ALA A 758 5.42 15.41 -0.26
CA ALA A 758 5.57 14.85 -1.59
C ALA A 758 6.47 15.69 -2.51
N PRO A 759 6.40 17.04 -2.52
CA PRO A 759 7.33 17.85 -3.31
C PRO A 759 8.78 17.64 -2.90
N ILE A 760 9.04 17.48 -1.61
CA ILE A 760 10.40 17.35 -1.07
C ILE A 760 10.97 15.97 -1.37
N GLN A 761 10.24 14.92 -0.99
CA GLN A 761 10.68 13.54 -1.16
C GLN A 761 10.76 13.15 -2.64
N GLY A 762 9.78 13.59 -3.45
CA GLY A 762 9.76 13.32 -4.87
C GLY A 762 10.89 14.04 -5.60
N SER A 763 11.14 15.32 -5.30
CA SER A 763 12.28 16.05 -5.89
C SER A 763 13.62 15.43 -5.49
N ALA A 764 13.75 14.93 -4.25
CA ALA A 764 14.93 14.19 -3.84
C ALA A 764 15.10 12.89 -4.65
N ALA A 765 14.01 12.15 -4.88
CA ALA A 765 14.02 10.94 -5.69
C ALA A 765 14.43 11.25 -7.13
N ASP A 766 13.86 12.29 -7.74
CA ASP A 766 14.17 12.71 -9.11
C ASP A 766 15.66 13.09 -9.25
N ILE A 767 16.23 13.85 -8.30
CA ILE A 767 17.66 14.21 -8.29
C ILE A 767 18.55 12.97 -8.18
N ILE A 768 18.20 12.02 -7.31
CA ILE A 768 18.94 10.76 -7.14
C ILE A 768 18.86 9.93 -8.43
N THR A 769 17.69 9.86 -9.07
CA THR A 769 17.51 9.17 -10.35
C THR A 769 18.41 9.73 -11.45
N VAL A 770 18.46 11.05 -11.59
CA VAL A 770 19.39 11.71 -12.54
C VAL A 770 20.85 11.35 -12.22
N SER A 771 21.21 11.23 -10.94
CA SER A 771 22.57 10.86 -10.55
C SER A 771 22.93 9.42 -10.96
N TYR A 772 22.02 8.47 -10.87
CA TYR A 772 22.27 7.10 -11.34
C TYR A 772 22.56 7.04 -12.84
N THR A 773 21.79 7.79 -13.63
CA THR A 773 22.01 7.84 -15.09
C THR A 773 23.34 8.47 -15.46
N HIS A 774 23.77 9.53 -14.76
CA HIS A 774 25.04 10.21 -15.00
C HIS A 774 26.25 9.37 -14.56
N LEU A 775 26.19 8.67 -13.44
CA LEU A 775 27.29 7.79 -12.99
C LEU A 775 27.61 6.72 -14.04
N ARG A 776 26.56 6.10 -14.63
CA ARG A 776 26.75 5.12 -15.71
C ARG A 776 27.38 5.73 -16.98
N ALA A 777 27.00 6.96 -17.34
CA ALA A 777 27.56 7.61 -18.51
C ALA A 777 29.08 7.79 -18.40
N HIS A 778 29.59 8.03 -17.19
CA HIS A 778 31.03 8.13 -16.95
C HIS A 778 31.77 6.78 -16.93
N GLU A 779 31.09 5.67 -16.59
CA GLU A 779 31.67 4.33 -16.69
C GLU A 779 31.90 3.89 -18.14
N THR A 780 31.05 4.32 -19.07
CA THR A 780 31.15 3.97 -20.49
C THR A 780 32.21 4.78 -21.25
N ASP A 781 32.56 5.98 -20.76
CA ASP A 781 33.60 6.83 -21.37
C ASP A 781 35.05 6.41 -21.01
N SER A 782 35.21 5.41 -20.15
CA SER A 782 36.51 4.90 -19.66
C SER A 782 37.03 3.66 -20.42
N TYR A 783 36.32 3.19 -21.45
CA TYR A 783 36.73 2.03 -22.26
C TYR A 783 36.99 2.39 -23.72
#